data_2d154d93eab05e4a58d18bf99515d70b
#
_entry.id   2d154d93eab05e4a58d18bf99515d70b
#
_cell.length_a   1.000
_cell.length_b   1.000
_cell.length_c   1.000
_cell.angle_alpha   90.00
_cell.angle_beta   90.00
_cell.angle_gamma   90.00
#
_symmetry.space_group_name_H-M   'P 1'
#
loop_
_entity.id
_entity.type
_entity.pdbx_description
1 polymer ?
#
loop_
_entity_poly.entity_id
_entity_poly.type
_entity_poly.pdbx_seq_one_letter_code
_entity_poly.pdbx_strand_id
1 'polypeptide(L)'
;MYAERLEAMRQTGRVRDGEGAFDYPPSLTCDVDVHTSETQVFRALARDFREARAARHGAQLLTICSSRPLSYYDAHMHVSAELPVLMVPASRAEDALPALQWQSYAARRMVNCYLRTSAWLHRWIELAAHLDVPLGNLPRDFALFGSDVDFARRLQQNDMVLWWTSAPRPDLGGREEDTHAGTDELESLEITNPGAYGNVCLEVQVSDLALNCVLQNASVHAMEGIGAASMALDSASHSLDEYARGRVPMSADLGDAVLTSQTFTTVRSMVKAWHIEKTRGSSVCASVLADNFWRWASSARAAMYEPALQRFVHRLMRKTMLQLLAELRRLGVQIVYANYSRMLLLTNRPTAGSAVAYGRYLMSAVTTPDVFRHISLHIVHIWEYLVFLDMANMGGIIAHEPEKDLPDDVDIEMAWNIQAFLPQALQDRFAKAVGVFIYELYQAKRAACPAQADRPVMRALSQNTQLASNAVPEEKDLSSAADAKYIVAHAMTPRLLRMVSEIQEERKGPINKDEWAFPQLPGSHLVMTNPTLEFIKATTRVLALLKDAALEAQICKRNLLDLIGVREFSPVAEWQNPCLSFRLPWVICHFCNDDRTLDLCRDADLIASSDQHDWRCARCDTLYDRTDIELRLIALVQQQVAQHAVQDLVCSRCERVNTSNLAPYCSCSGSWVHKTSPADTNRRLHHALAIAQFHAFPLLEATVQMWLAST
;
A
#
# COMPACT_ATOMS: atom_id res chain seq x y z
N MET A 1 18.57 3.10 27.52
CA MET A 1 18.15 3.93 26.38
C MET A 1 18.96 3.66 25.09
N TYR A 2 20.30 3.91 25.05
CA TYR A 2 21.10 3.59 23.85
C TYR A 2 21.08 2.10 23.52
N ALA A 3 21.44 1.25 24.47
CA ALA A 3 21.46 -0.20 24.30
C ALA A 3 20.07 -0.78 23.92
N GLU A 4 19.03 -0.36 24.58
CA GLU A 4 17.64 -0.75 24.28
C GLU A 4 17.22 -0.36 22.87
N ARG A 5 17.59 0.86 22.45
CA ARG A 5 17.28 1.35 21.10
C ARG A 5 18.06 0.62 20.02
N LEU A 6 19.34 0.35 20.27
CA LEU A 6 20.19 -0.43 19.38
C LEU A 6 19.66 -1.86 19.23
N GLU A 7 19.26 -2.48 20.34
CA GLU A 7 18.66 -3.82 20.33
C GLU A 7 17.33 -3.84 19.57
N ALA A 8 16.46 -2.86 19.78
CA ALA A 8 15.22 -2.73 19.02
C ALA A 8 15.48 -2.55 17.51
N MET A 9 16.54 -1.83 17.13
CA MET A 9 16.93 -1.68 15.72
C MET A 9 17.50 -2.98 15.13
N ARG A 10 18.19 -3.80 15.91
CA ARG A 10 18.65 -5.15 15.52
C ARG A 10 17.46 -6.09 15.29
N GLN A 11 16.53 -6.13 16.24
CA GLN A 11 15.31 -6.96 16.15
C GLN A 11 14.45 -6.59 14.94
N THR A 12 14.38 -5.32 14.58
CA THR A 12 13.65 -4.85 13.40
C THR A 12 14.43 -4.95 12.08
N GLY A 13 15.64 -5.54 12.09
CA GLY A 13 16.49 -5.66 10.90
C GLY A 13 17.04 -4.34 10.35
N ARG A 14 16.91 -3.23 11.11
CA ARG A 14 17.42 -1.90 10.74
C ARG A 14 18.92 -1.78 10.89
N VAL A 15 19.50 -2.60 11.73
CA VAL A 15 20.96 -2.74 11.95
C VAL A 15 21.30 -4.21 11.71
N ARG A 16 22.29 -4.46 10.86
CA ARG A 16 22.82 -5.81 10.60
C ARG A 16 24.06 -6.04 11.45
N ASP A 17 24.16 -7.26 11.98
CA ASP A 17 25.40 -7.77 12.57
C ASP A 17 26.08 -8.67 11.52
N GLY A 18 27.36 -8.47 11.25
CA GLY A 18 28.14 -9.29 10.32
C GLY A 18 29.29 -8.55 9.62
N GLU A 19 30.03 -9.25 8.77
CA GLU A 19 31.11 -8.66 7.97
C GLU A 19 30.55 -7.53 7.09
N GLY A 20 31.13 -6.33 7.21
CA GLY A 20 30.67 -5.12 6.51
C GLY A 20 29.63 -4.31 7.27
N ALA A 21 29.15 -4.75 8.43
CA ALA A 21 28.24 -3.97 9.27
C ALA A 21 28.97 -2.83 9.99
N PHE A 22 28.24 -1.73 10.26
CA PHE A 22 28.76 -0.64 11.07
C PHE A 22 28.94 -1.12 12.51
N ASP A 23 30.17 -1.00 13.07
CA ASP A 23 30.48 -1.42 14.42
C ASP A 23 30.00 -0.36 15.42
N TYR A 24 28.86 -0.61 16.04
CA TYR A 24 28.30 0.27 17.06
C TYR A 24 29.01 0.06 18.38
N PRO A 25 29.48 1.14 19.05
CA PRO A 25 30.12 1.01 20.35
C PRO A 25 29.16 0.39 21.39
N PRO A 26 29.68 -0.38 22.35
CA PRO A 26 28.84 -1.02 23.37
C PRO A 26 28.15 -0.01 24.29
N SER A 27 28.71 1.17 24.44
CA SER A 27 28.14 2.28 25.22
C SER A 27 28.39 3.61 24.53
N LEU A 28 27.43 4.53 24.64
CA LEU A 28 27.55 5.89 24.14
C LEU A 28 27.41 6.87 25.31
N THR A 29 28.43 7.71 25.51
CA THR A 29 28.37 8.84 26.44
C THR A 29 27.99 10.10 25.66
N CYS A 30 27.06 10.89 26.21
CA CYS A 30 26.66 12.16 25.61
C CYS A 30 27.04 13.29 26.58
N ASP A 31 27.94 14.17 26.15
CA ASP A 31 28.27 15.38 26.84
C ASP A 31 27.45 16.56 26.25
N VAL A 32 26.88 17.38 27.11
CA VAL A 32 26.02 18.50 26.70
C VAL A 32 26.65 19.80 27.18
N ASP A 33 27.27 20.54 26.26
CA ASP A 33 27.81 21.87 26.51
C ASP A 33 26.75 22.93 26.21
N VAL A 34 26.60 23.88 27.15
CA VAL A 34 25.60 24.94 27.06
C VAL A 34 26.31 26.26 26.86
N HIS A 35 25.96 26.96 25.79
CA HIS A 35 26.52 28.29 25.46
C HIS A 35 25.44 29.35 25.48
N THR A 36 25.83 30.59 25.78
CA THR A 36 24.93 31.75 25.87
C THR A 36 24.63 32.38 24.51
N SER A 37 25.41 32.09 23.49
CA SER A 37 25.23 32.64 22.15
C SER A 37 25.56 31.66 21.06
N GLU A 38 24.87 31.77 19.91
CA GLU A 38 25.07 30.94 18.72
C GLU A 38 26.51 31.00 18.19
N THR A 39 27.13 32.20 18.25
CA THR A 39 28.54 32.39 17.85
C THR A 39 29.52 31.62 18.73
N GLN A 40 29.23 31.43 20.02
CA GLN A 40 30.04 30.60 20.89
C GLN A 40 29.92 29.12 20.58
N VAL A 41 28.68 28.66 20.26
CA VAL A 41 28.44 27.27 19.78
C VAL A 41 29.27 27.00 18.56
N PHE A 42 29.21 27.83 17.53
CA PHE A 42 29.95 27.62 16.29
C PHE A 42 31.46 27.68 16.47
N ARG A 43 31.97 28.52 17.37
CA ARG A 43 33.40 28.53 17.69
C ARG A 43 33.86 27.25 18.41
N ALA A 44 33.05 26.74 19.33
CA ALA A 44 33.31 25.47 20.00
C ALA A 44 33.32 24.30 18.99
N LEU A 45 32.28 24.18 18.16
CA LEU A 45 32.20 23.16 17.13
C LEU A 45 33.37 23.22 16.14
N ALA A 46 33.75 24.42 15.68
CA ALA A 46 34.89 24.56 14.75
C ALA A 46 36.21 24.13 15.39
N ARG A 47 36.40 24.36 16.69
CA ARG A 47 37.55 23.85 17.43
C ARG A 47 37.52 22.32 17.50
N ASP A 48 36.41 21.76 17.91
CA ASP A 48 36.25 20.31 18.10
C ASP A 48 36.44 19.57 16.76
N PHE A 49 35.98 20.13 15.65
CA PHE A 49 36.23 19.58 14.32
C PHE A 49 37.70 19.59 13.92
N ARG A 50 38.43 20.66 14.23
CA ARG A 50 39.90 20.74 13.98
C ARG A 50 40.67 19.72 14.83
N GLU A 51 40.27 19.59 16.10
CA GLU A 51 40.87 18.60 16.99
C GLU A 51 40.58 17.17 16.52
N ALA A 52 39.34 16.87 16.13
CA ALA A 52 38.96 15.57 15.59
C ALA A 52 39.72 15.24 14.28
N ARG A 53 39.90 16.24 13.41
CA ARG A 53 40.68 16.11 12.18
C ARG A 53 42.15 15.82 12.44
N ALA A 54 42.74 16.51 13.43
CA ALA A 54 44.14 16.31 13.81
C ALA A 54 44.39 14.95 14.47
N ALA A 55 43.39 14.43 15.22
CA ALA A 55 43.51 13.19 15.97
C ALA A 55 43.31 11.92 15.12
N ARG A 56 42.69 12.03 13.95
CA ARG A 56 42.33 10.86 13.11
C ARG A 56 43.02 10.95 11.74
N HIS A 57 43.68 9.86 11.35
CA HIS A 57 44.25 9.72 10.02
C HIS A 57 43.25 8.97 9.12
N GLY A 58 43.04 9.47 7.90
CA GLY A 58 42.18 8.85 6.89
C GLY A 58 41.14 9.81 6.32
N ALA A 59 40.29 9.31 5.44
CA ALA A 59 39.18 10.06 4.87
C ALA A 59 38.15 10.38 5.95
N GLN A 60 37.76 11.64 6.03
CA GLN A 60 36.79 12.12 7.00
C GLN A 60 35.61 12.78 6.27
N LEU A 61 34.42 12.53 6.75
CA LEU A 61 33.17 13.10 6.25
C LEU A 61 32.40 13.71 7.40
N LEU A 62 31.97 14.96 7.27
CA LEU A 62 31.07 15.59 8.22
C LEU A 62 29.63 15.45 7.77
N THR A 63 28.82 14.84 8.60
CA THR A 63 27.38 14.72 8.34
C THR A 63 26.60 15.68 9.22
N ILE A 64 25.83 16.60 8.62
CA ILE A 64 25.00 17.57 9.31
C ILE A 64 23.53 17.21 9.14
N CYS A 65 22.87 16.88 10.25
CA CYS A 65 21.42 16.61 10.29
C CYS A 65 20.67 17.87 10.74
N SER A 66 20.09 18.62 9.82
CA SER A 66 19.41 19.87 10.14
C SER A 66 18.37 20.27 9.10
N SER A 67 17.40 21.09 9.53
CA SER A 67 16.43 21.74 8.64
C SER A 67 17.00 22.98 7.93
N ARG A 68 18.18 23.47 8.36
CA ARG A 68 18.84 24.64 7.78
C ARG A 68 19.76 24.25 6.62
N PRO A 69 19.94 25.12 5.60
CA PRO A 69 20.80 24.84 4.46
C PRO A 69 22.29 24.90 4.84
N LEU A 70 23.13 24.25 4.02
CA LEU A 70 24.59 24.26 4.22
C LEU A 70 25.19 25.68 4.29
N SER A 71 24.68 26.61 3.48
CA SER A 71 25.11 28.02 3.45
C SER A 71 25.03 28.71 4.82
N TYR A 72 24.10 28.29 5.68
CA TYR A 72 23.98 28.80 7.04
C TYR A 72 25.17 28.39 7.89
N TYR A 73 25.62 27.16 7.80
CA TYR A 73 26.78 26.64 8.55
C TYR A 73 28.11 27.19 7.99
N ASP A 74 28.24 27.28 6.69
CA ASP A 74 29.43 27.82 6.03
C ASP A 74 29.64 29.32 6.36
N ALA A 75 28.59 30.09 6.45
CA ALA A 75 28.69 31.49 6.86
C ALA A 75 29.27 31.69 8.29
N HIS A 76 29.13 30.67 9.15
CA HIS A 76 29.56 30.74 10.55
C HIS A 76 30.87 29.99 10.84
N MET A 77 31.15 28.90 10.10
CA MET A 77 32.24 28.00 10.44
C MET A 77 33.20 27.70 9.26
N HIS A 78 32.87 28.06 8.03
CA HIS A 78 33.62 27.73 6.80
C HIS A 78 33.89 26.21 6.67
N VAL A 79 32.92 25.37 7.05
CA VAL A 79 33.12 23.92 7.19
C VAL A 79 33.40 23.25 5.86
N SER A 80 32.76 23.69 4.78
CA SER A 80 32.92 23.12 3.44
C SER A 80 34.33 23.30 2.86
N ALA A 81 35.07 24.30 3.35
CA ALA A 81 36.46 24.50 2.95
C ALA A 81 37.43 23.54 3.63
N GLU A 82 37.07 22.98 4.78
CA GLU A 82 37.96 22.14 5.59
C GLU A 82 37.64 20.64 5.46
N LEU A 83 36.36 20.28 5.32
CA LEU A 83 35.87 18.89 5.29
C LEU A 83 34.82 18.71 4.22
N PRO A 84 34.74 17.53 3.57
CA PRO A 84 33.58 17.17 2.77
C PRO A 84 32.34 17.07 3.67
N VAL A 85 31.26 17.74 3.27
CA VAL A 85 30.03 17.83 4.06
C VAL A 85 28.88 17.10 3.36
N LEU A 86 28.18 16.28 4.11
CA LEU A 86 26.95 15.64 3.68
C LEU A 86 25.77 16.17 4.51
N MET A 87 24.80 16.79 3.83
CA MET A 87 23.59 17.30 4.47
C MET A 87 22.51 16.22 4.53
N VAL A 88 22.05 15.90 5.74
CA VAL A 88 20.87 15.05 5.97
C VAL A 88 19.72 15.98 6.35
N PRO A 89 18.69 16.10 5.52
CA PRO A 89 17.56 16.97 5.82
C PRO A 89 16.81 16.49 7.08
N ALA A 90 16.53 17.43 7.98
CA ALA A 90 15.69 17.23 9.15
C ALA A 90 14.50 18.19 9.08
N SER A 91 13.39 17.82 9.69
CA SER A 91 12.22 18.69 9.80
C SER A 91 12.49 19.82 10.81
N ARG A 92 11.85 20.99 10.60
CA ARG A 92 11.88 22.10 11.58
C ARG A 92 11.29 21.69 12.93
N ALA A 93 10.28 20.81 12.93
CA ALA A 93 9.69 20.28 14.17
C ALA A 93 10.70 19.43 14.95
N GLU A 94 11.58 18.69 14.25
CA GLU A 94 12.65 17.93 14.89
C GLU A 94 13.76 18.84 15.49
N ASP A 95 13.88 20.09 15.05
CA ASP A 95 14.85 21.05 15.58
C ASP A 95 14.34 21.80 16.81
N ALA A 96 13.05 21.69 17.15
CA ALA A 96 12.47 22.33 18.32
C ALA A 96 12.76 21.53 19.59
N LEU A 97 13.26 22.20 20.63
CA LEU A 97 13.45 21.62 21.95
C LEU A 97 12.41 22.17 22.93
N PRO A 98 11.82 21.32 23.80
CA PRO A 98 10.90 21.79 24.82
C PRO A 98 11.62 22.66 25.86
N ALA A 99 10.92 23.66 26.42
CA ALA A 99 11.51 24.57 27.41
C ALA A 99 11.94 23.84 28.69
N LEU A 100 11.17 22.83 29.10
CA LEU A 100 11.48 22.02 30.30
C LEU A 100 12.16 20.72 29.89
N GLN A 101 13.15 20.31 30.65
CA GLN A 101 13.92 19.05 30.45
C GLN A 101 14.60 18.95 29.06
N TRP A 102 14.88 20.07 28.41
CA TRP A 102 15.46 20.11 27.08
C TRP A 102 16.78 19.33 26.96
N GLN A 103 17.60 19.26 28.03
CA GLN A 103 18.84 18.51 28.03
C GLN A 103 18.61 17.00 27.85
N SER A 104 17.65 16.44 28.58
CA SER A 104 17.28 15.02 28.43
C SER A 104 16.69 14.75 27.03
N TYR A 105 15.94 15.71 26.51
CA TYR A 105 15.38 15.61 25.17
C TYR A 105 16.48 15.69 24.10
N ALA A 106 17.42 16.63 24.25
CA ALA A 106 18.58 16.75 23.37
C ALA A 106 19.44 15.47 23.34
N ALA A 107 19.73 14.91 24.51
CA ALA A 107 20.48 13.66 24.62
C ALA A 107 19.77 12.47 23.91
N ARG A 108 18.45 12.34 24.09
CA ARG A 108 17.65 11.33 23.39
C ARG A 108 17.70 11.52 21.89
N ARG A 109 17.60 12.77 21.43
CA ARG A 109 17.67 13.12 20.03
C ARG A 109 19.05 12.81 19.43
N MET A 110 20.12 13.17 20.12
CA MET A 110 21.48 12.86 19.69
C MET A 110 21.68 11.35 19.50
N VAL A 111 21.26 10.52 20.47
CA VAL A 111 21.31 9.06 20.35
C VAL A 111 20.51 8.57 19.14
N ASN A 112 19.29 9.04 18.99
CA ASN A 112 18.43 8.66 17.85
C ASN A 112 19.05 9.06 16.51
N CYS A 113 19.56 10.29 16.43
CA CYS A 113 20.21 10.81 15.23
C CYS A 113 21.48 10.01 14.90
N TYR A 114 22.32 9.72 15.90
CA TYR A 114 23.52 8.92 15.73
C TYR A 114 23.22 7.52 15.16
N LEU A 115 22.32 6.78 15.81
CA LEU A 115 21.95 5.43 15.39
C LEU A 115 21.35 5.44 13.96
N ARG A 116 20.42 6.36 13.71
CA ARG A 116 19.74 6.49 12.42
C ARG A 116 20.70 6.88 11.30
N THR A 117 21.51 7.90 11.54
CA THR A 117 22.43 8.45 10.52
C THR A 117 23.58 7.50 10.22
N SER A 118 24.10 6.80 11.22
CA SER A 118 25.18 5.81 11.01
C SER A 118 24.72 4.66 10.12
N ALA A 119 23.54 4.08 10.41
CA ALA A 119 22.96 3.01 9.60
C ALA A 119 22.64 3.47 8.17
N TRP A 120 22.13 4.70 8.03
CA TRP A 120 21.81 5.30 6.74
C TRP A 120 23.07 5.56 5.92
N LEU A 121 24.08 6.19 6.51
CA LEU A 121 25.34 6.53 5.84
C LEU A 121 26.07 5.29 5.36
N HIS A 122 26.12 4.24 6.18
CA HIS A 122 26.75 2.98 5.80
C HIS A 122 26.09 2.38 4.54
N ARG A 123 24.76 2.34 4.52
CA ARG A 123 24.00 1.89 3.35
C ARG A 123 24.26 2.74 2.13
N TRP A 124 24.38 4.06 2.28
CA TRP A 124 24.66 4.98 1.18
C TRP A 124 26.07 4.80 0.61
N ILE A 125 27.04 4.54 1.46
CA ILE A 125 28.42 4.22 1.02
C ILE A 125 28.44 2.92 0.22
N GLU A 126 27.75 1.88 0.68
CA GLU A 126 27.64 0.62 -0.06
C GLU A 126 26.96 0.81 -1.42
N LEU A 127 25.89 1.61 -1.49
CA LEU A 127 25.20 1.94 -2.73
C LEU A 127 26.08 2.74 -3.68
N ALA A 128 26.78 3.75 -3.20
CA ALA A 128 27.72 4.55 -3.98
C ALA A 128 28.82 3.69 -4.58
N ALA A 129 29.40 2.78 -3.77
CA ALA A 129 30.43 1.86 -4.20
C ALA A 129 29.90 0.84 -5.23
N HIS A 130 28.70 0.29 -5.03
CA HIS A 130 28.11 -0.65 -5.98
C HIS A 130 27.78 -0.01 -7.33
N LEU A 131 27.33 1.24 -7.29
CA LEU A 131 26.98 1.99 -8.51
C LEU A 131 28.18 2.74 -9.13
N ASP A 132 29.39 2.69 -8.54
CA ASP A 132 30.55 3.50 -8.96
C ASP A 132 30.20 4.98 -9.16
N VAL A 133 29.41 5.54 -8.22
CA VAL A 133 28.96 6.92 -8.24
C VAL A 133 29.45 7.63 -6.98
N PRO A 134 29.97 8.86 -7.07
CA PRO A 134 30.32 9.63 -5.88
C PRO A 134 29.15 9.78 -4.92
N LEU A 135 29.39 9.64 -3.63
CA LEU A 135 28.37 9.69 -2.58
C LEU A 135 27.45 10.94 -2.65
N GLY A 136 28.03 12.09 -2.94
CA GLY A 136 27.32 13.37 -3.08
C GLY A 136 26.44 13.48 -4.32
N ASN A 137 26.58 12.57 -5.29
CA ASN A 137 25.80 12.54 -6.52
C ASN A 137 24.59 11.58 -6.42
N LEU A 138 24.47 10.83 -5.32
CA LEU A 138 23.31 9.99 -5.10
C LEU A 138 22.08 10.87 -4.81
N PRO A 139 21.00 10.76 -5.59
CA PRO A 139 19.78 11.52 -5.34
C PRO A 139 18.99 10.91 -4.16
N ARG A 140 17.97 11.64 -3.70
CA ARG A 140 17.07 11.16 -2.62
C ARG A 140 16.41 9.83 -2.97
N ASP A 141 16.01 9.66 -4.23
CA ASP A 141 15.47 8.40 -4.75
C ASP A 141 16.58 7.61 -5.45
N PHE A 142 17.43 7.00 -4.64
CA PHE A 142 18.56 6.25 -5.14
C PHE A 142 18.18 4.92 -5.81
N ALA A 143 17.01 4.35 -5.48
CA ALA A 143 16.58 3.09 -6.08
C ALA A 143 16.22 3.26 -7.56
N LEU A 144 15.46 4.30 -7.91
CA LEU A 144 15.20 4.62 -9.32
C LEU A 144 16.49 4.96 -10.05
N PHE A 145 17.27 5.86 -9.48
CA PHE A 145 18.55 6.27 -10.08
C PHE A 145 19.51 5.11 -10.28
N GLY A 146 19.65 4.24 -9.28
CA GLY A 146 20.52 3.06 -9.38
C GLY A 146 20.07 2.09 -10.46
N SER A 147 18.76 1.90 -10.60
CA SER A 147 18.20 1.08 -11.69
C SER A 147 18.46 1.69 -13.06
N ASP A 148 18.30 3.02 -13.21
CA ASP A 148 18.63 3.74 -14.45
C ASP A 148 20.11 3.59 -14.81
N VAL A 149 21.01 3.75 -13.84
CA VAL A 149 22.46 3.64 -14.04
C VAL A 149 22.85 2.22 -14.46
N ASP A 150 22.35 1.18 -13.77
CA ASP A 150 22.67 -0.20 -14.10
C ASP A 150 22.09 -0.58 -15.48
N PHE A 151 20.88 -0.15 -15.78
CA PHE A 151 20.27 -0.39 -17.08
C PHE A 151 21.04 0.31 -18.21
N ALA A 152 21.41 1.58 -18.04
CA ALA A 152 22.20 2.33 -19.02
C ALA A 152 23.56 1.67 -19.30
N ARG A 153 24.25 1.21 -18.26
CA ARG A 153 25.53 0.48 -18.40
C ARG A 153 25.37 -0.82 -19.18
N ARG A 154 24.29 -1.56 -18.94
CA ARG A 154 24.00 -2.81 -19.67
C ARG A 154 23.64 -2.55 -21.12
N LEU A 155 22.92 -1.48 -21.42
CA LEU A 155 22.67 -1.06 -22.80
C LEU A 155 24.00 -0.75 -23.51
N GLN A 156 24.88 0.01 -22.85
CA GLN A 156 26.23 0.31 -23.40
C GLN A 156 27.05 -0.95 -23.59
N GLN A 157 27.06 -1.89 -22.65
CA GLN A 157 27.81 -3.16 -22.78
C GLN A 157 27.28 -4.05 -23.93
N ASN A 158 25.99 -3.91 -24.28
CA ASN A 158 25.35 -4.65 -25.37
C ASN A 158 25.34 -3.86 -26.69
N ASP A 159 26.04 -2.74 -26.77
CA ASP A 159 26.07 -1.82 -27.94
C ASP A 159 24.68 -1.38 -28.39
N MET A 160 23.78 -1.17 -27.41
CA MET A 160 22.41 -0.75 -27.65
C MET A 160 22.27 0.75 -27.44
N VAL A 161 21.42 1.37 -28.26
CA VAL A 161 21.05 2.78 -28.16
C VAL A 161 19.59 2.87 -27.69
N LEU A 162 19.35 3.63 -26.63
CA LEU A 162 18.00 3.94 -26.19
C LEU A 162 17.50 5.19 -26.93
N TRP A 163 16.31 5.08 -27.54
CA TRP A 163 15.62 6.25 -28.05
C TRP A 163 15.05 7.03 -26.86
N TRP A 164 15.52 8.24 -26.67
CA TRP A 164 15.06 9.11 -25.60
C TRP A 164 14.44 10.39 -26.18
N THR A 165 13.29 10.78 -25.69
CA THR A 165 12.65 12.06 -26.02
C THR A 165 12.40 12.86 -24.76
N SER A 166 12.36 14.19 -24.89
CA SER A 166 11.97 15.08 -23.80
C SER A 166 10.47 15.00 -23.48
N ALA A 167 9.68 14.40 -24.38
CA ALA A 167 8.26 14.16 -24.18
C ALA A 167 8.03 12.84 -23.43
N PRO A 168 7.09 12.77 -22.50
CA PRO A 168 6.75 11.52 -21.79
C PRO A 168 6.23 10.42 -22.73
N ARG A 169 5.94 10.74 -23.99
CA ARG A 169 5.48 9.83 -25.03
C ARG A 169 6.18 10.15 -26.33
N PRO A 170 7.19 9.38 -26.69
CA PRO A 170 7.80 9.48 -27.99
C PRO A 170 6.79 9.05 -29.07
N ASP A 171 6.68 9.82 -30.14
CA ASP A 171 6.05 9.37 -31.37
C ASP A 171 6.99 8.37 -32.05
N LEU A 172 6.66 7.09 -31.94
CA LEU A 172 7.42 5.99 -32.54
C LEU A 172 6.92 5.65 -33.95
N GLY A 173 6.01 6.46 -34.52
CA GLY A 173 5.47 6.27 -35.88
C GLY A 173 4.46 5.12 -35.95
N GLY A 174 3.79 4.78 -34.87
CA GLY A 174 2.73 3.79 -34.81
C GLY A 174 1.39 4.32 -35.32
N ARG A 175 0.34 3.52 -35.17
CA ARG A 175 -1.03 3.97 -35.45
C ARG A 175 -1.51 4.94 -34.36
N GLU A 176 -2.46 5.82 -34.72
CA GLU A 176 -3.09 6.74 -33.75
C GLU A 176 -3.65 6.00 -32.51
N GLU A 177 -4.14 4.78 -32.70
CA GLU A 177 -4.63 3.89 -31.63
C GLU A 177 -3.57 3.55 -30.57
N ASP A 178 -2.29 3.53 -30.95
CA ASP A 178 -1.18 3.21 -30.04
C ASP A 178 -0.88 4.36 -29.07
N THR A 179 -1.15 5.60 -29.48
CA THR A 179 -0.97 6.79 -28.63
C THR A 179 -1.96 6.82 -27.46
N HIS A 180 -3.12 6.20 -27.61
CA HIS A 180 -4.17 6.19 -26.58
C HIS A 180 -4.00 5.09 -25.54
N ALA A 181 -3.33 3.98 -25.89
CA ALA A 181 -3.04 2.90 -24.99
C ALA A 181 -2.18 3.32 -23.77
N GLY A 182 -1.44 4.43 -23.88
CA GLY A 182 -0.66 4.98 -22.77
C GLY A 182 -1.44 5.85 -21.80
N THR A 183 -2.70 6.26 -22.12
CA THR A 183 -3.58 7.03 -21.21
C THR A 183 -4.46 6.12 -20.35
N ASP A 184 -4.61 4.85 -20.73
CA ASP A 184 -5.38 3.92 -19.92
C ASP A 184 -4.69 3.71 -18.57
N GLU A 185 -5.41 4.01 -17.50
CA GLU A 185 -5.01 3.62 -16.17
C GLU A 185 -4.87 2.08 -16.18
N LEU A 186 -3.69 1.59 -15.81
CA LEU A 186 -3.49 0.17 -15.65
C LEU A 186 -4.42 -0.30 -14.53
N GLU A 187 -5.42 -1.12 -14.88
CA GLU A 187 -6.37 -1.63 -13.91
C GLU A 187 -5.64 -2.39 -12.80
N SER A 188 -5.72 -1.87 -11.58
CA SER A 188 -5.24 -2.56 -10.40
C SER A 188 -6.12 -3.79 -10.14
N LEU A 189 -5.51 -4.96 -9.99
CA LEU A 189 -6.24 -6.15 -9.55
C LEU A 189 -6.64 -5.95 -8.08
N GLU A 190 -7.95 -5.88 -7.82
CA GLU A 190 -8.48 -5.84 -6.47
C GLU A 190 -9.72 -6.75 -6.38
N ILE A 191 -9.58 -7.83 -5.61
CA ILE A 191 -10.66 -8.77 -5.34
C ILE A 191 -11.10 -8.57 -3.91
N THR A 192 -12.37 -8.25 -3.70
CA THR A 192 -12.94 -7.98 -2.38
C THR A 192 -14.20 -8.82 -2.19
N ASN A 193 -14.22 -9.66 -1.18
CA ASN A 193 -15.36 -10.49 -0.80
C ASN A 193 -15.79 -10.12 0.63
N PRO A 194 -16.74 -9.18 0.81
CA PRO A 194 -17.21 -8.79 2.13
C PRO A 194 -17.93 -9.92 2.84
N GLY A 195 -17.68 -10.06 4.16
CA GLY A 195 -18.33 -11.08 4.98
C GLY A 195 -17.81 -11.15 6.40
N ALA A 196 -18.44 -11.97 7.22
CA ALA A 196 -17.94 -12.38 8.53
C ALA A 196 -17.44 -13.82 8.43
N TYR A 197 -16.19 -14.04 8.83
CA TYR A 197 -15.46 -15.27 8.63
C TYR A 197 -15.09 -15.92 9.97
N GLY A 198 -15.73 -17.04 10.26
CA GLY A 198 -15.54 -17.77 11.51
C GLY A 198 -14.32 -18.68 11.53
N ASN A 199 -13.86 -19.16 10.39
CA ASN A 199 -12.60 -19.91 10.29
C ASN A 199 -11.39 -18.96 10.28
N VAL A 200 -10.21 -19.49 10.59
CA VAL A 200 -8.99 -18.69 10.65
C VAL A 200 -8.61 -18.13 9.28
N CYS A 201 -8.45 -16.81 9.23
CA CYS A 201 -7.96 -16.10 8.06
C CYS A 201 -6.46 -15.80 8.22
N LEU A 202 -5.70 -16.04 7.17
CA LEU A 202 -4.28 -15.69 7.09
C LEU A 202 -4.11 -14.45 6.24
N GLU A 203 -3.46 -13.45 6.80
CA GLU A 203 -3.01 -12.28 6.03
C GLU A 203 -1.62 -12.56 5.49
N VAL A 204 -1.50 -12.57 4.18
CA VAL A 204 -0.28 -12.93 3.46
C VAL A 204 0.20 -11.76 2.63
N GLN A 205 1.45 -11.37 2.83
CA GLN A 205 2.15 -10.42 1.98
C GLN A 205 2.77 -11.13 0.79
N VAL A 206 2.60 -10.54 -0.39
CA VAL A 206 3.19 -10.99 -1.65
C VAL A 206 4.33 -10.06 -2.01
N SER A 207 5.53 -10.61 -2.20
CA SER A 207 6.73 -9.86 -2.60
C SER A 207 7.33 -10.46 -3.86
N ASP A 208 8.13 -9.67 -4.56
CA ASP A 208 8.86 -10.08 -5.76
C ASP A 208 8.00 -10.53 -6.96
N LEU A 209 6.69 -10.17 -7.00
CA LEU A 209 5.80 -10.57 -8.09
C LEU A 209 6.28 -10.09 -9.46
N ALA A 210 6.62 -8.81 -9.62
CA ALA A 210 7.10 -8.24 -10.88
C ALA A 210 8.44 -8.86 -11.31
N LEU A 211 9.34 -9.06 -10.36
CA LEU A 211 10.62 -9.72 -10.57
C LEU A 211 10.43 -11.15 -11.08
N ASN A 212 9.57 -11.92 -10.43
CA ASN A 212 9.22 -13.28 -10.85
C ASN A 212 8.67 -13.29 -12.27
N CYS A 213 7.78 -12.36 -12.61
CA CYS A 213 7.17 -12.27 -13.94
C CYS A 213 8.21 -12.07 -15.04
N VAL A 214 9.22 -11.23 -14.81
CA VAL A 214 10.30 -11.02 -15.78
C VAL A 214 11.19 -12.25 -15.91
N LEU A 215 11.50 -12.91 -14.80
CA LEU A 215 12.37 -14.10 -14.81
C LEU A 215 11.69 -15.34 -15.41
N GLN A 216 10.39 -15.51 -15.15
CA GLN A 216 9.61 -16.69 -15.52
C GLN A 216 8.61 -16.44 -16.66
N ASN A 217 8.80 -15.40 -17.47
CA ASN A 217 7.87 -15.05 -18.56
C ASN A 217 7.53 -16.23 -19.49
N ALA A 218 8.52 -17.04 -19.86
CA ALA A 218 8.30 -18.20 -20.71
C ALA A 218 7.37 -19.24 -20.07
N SER A 219 7.51 -19.48 -18.76
CA SER A 219 6.67 -20.42 -18.01
C SER A 219 5.25 -19.89 -17.85
N VAL A 220 5.08 -18.58 -17.66
CA VAL A 220 3.75 -17.92 -17.60
C VAL A 220 2.99 -18.11 -18.92
N HIS A 221 3.68 -17.97 -20.05
CA HIS A 221 3.08 -18.21 -21.38
C HIS A 221 2.77 -19.68 -21.64
N ALA A 222 3.64 -20.60 -21.24
CA ALA A 222 3.46 -22.03 -21.45
C ALA A 222 2.24 -22.61 -20.73
N MET A 223 1.84 -22.05 -19.58
CA MET A 223 0.66 -22.51 -18.84
C MET A 223 -0.68 -22.21 -19.53
N GLU A 224 -0.73 -21.23 -20.42
CA GLU A 224 -1.97 -20.87 -21.11
C GLU A 224 -2.36 -21.83 -22.25
N GLY A 225 -1.47 -22.71 -22.64
CA GLY A 225 -1.66 -23.60 -23.78
C GLY A 225 -1.57 -22.88 -25.13
N ILE A 226 -1.28 -23.65 -26.19
CA ILE A 226 -0.98 -23.11 -27.54
C ILE A 226 -2.17 -22.35 -28.17
N GLY A 227 -3.41 -22.60 -27.73
CA GLY A 227 -4.61 -21.95 -28.28
C GLY A 227 -4.94 -20.61 -27.66
N ALA A 228 -4.62 -20.39 -26.39
CA ALA A 228 -4.87 -19.12 -25.70
C ALA A 228 -3.74 -18.10 -25.92
N ALA A 229 -2.53 -18.58 -26.11
CA ALA A 229 -1.35 -17.74 -26.31
C ALA A 229 -1.43 -16.88 -27.59
N SER A 230 -2.12 -17.35 -28.63
CA SER A 230 -2.22 -16.62 -29.90
C SER A 230 -3.23 -15.48 -29.86
N MET A 231 -4.19 -15.50 -28.94
CA MET A 231 -5.24 -14.47 -28.87
C MET A 231 -5.04 -13.44 -27.77
N ALA A 232 -4.32 -13.79 -26.71
CA ALA A 232 -4.18 -12.95 -25.54
C ALA A 232 -2.84 -12.21 -25.45
N LEU A 233 -1.86 -12.65 -26.21
CA LEU A 233 -0.59 -11.95 -26.38
C LEU A 233 -0.68 -11.05 -27.59
N ASP A 234 -1.61 -10.14 -27.48
CA ASP A 234 -1.66 -9.01 -28.35
C ASP A 234 -0.28 -8.52 -28.73
N SER A 235 -0.23 -7.94 -29.87
CA SER A 235 0.84 -7.23 -30.53
C SER A 235 2.02 -6.73 -29.65
N ALA A 236 1.76 -6.41 -28.37
CA ALA A 236 2.77 -6.00 -27.40
C ALA A 236 3.87 -7.04 -27.04
N SER A 237 3.70 -8.31 -27.41
CA SER A 237 4.68 -9.37 -27.17
C SER A 237 5.59 -9.67 -28.36
N HIS A 238 5.26 -9.13 -29.52
CA HIS A 238 6.05 -9.34 -30.72
C HIS A 238 7.19 -8.32 -30.82
N SER A 239 8.39 -8.77 -31.05
CA SER A 239 9.51 -7.89 -31.29
C SER A 239 9.55 -7.36 -32.71
N LEU A 240 10.12 -6.17 -32.92
CA LEU A 240 10.38 -5.63 -34.26
C LEU A 240 11.12 -6.63 -35.16
N ASP A 241 12.01 -7.43 -34.59
CA ASP A 241 12.76 -8.46 -35.28
C ASP A 241 11.88 -9.59 -35.80
N GLU A 242 10.88 -10.02 -35.05
CA GLU A 242 9.93 -11.05 -35.47
C GLU A 242 8.99 -10.52 -36.56
N TYR A 243 8.61 -9.25 -36.44
CA TYR A 243 7.85 -8.54 -37.44
C TYR A 243 8.63 -8.41 -38.76
N ALA A 244 9.89 -7.96 -38.69
CA ALA A 244 10.78 -7.83 -39.84
C ALA A 244 11.05 -9.19 -40.54
N ARG A 245 11.01 -10.30 -39.81
CA ARG A 245 11.13 -11.66 -40.35
C ARG A 245 9.84 -12.23 -40.90
N GLY A 246 8.74 -11.46 -40.94
CA GLY A 246 7.44 -11.87 -41.44
C GLY A 246 6.77 -12.98 -40.63
N ARG A 247 7.16 -13.18 -39.38
CA ARG A 247 6.59 -14.20 -38.48
C ARG A 247 5.35 -13.70 -37.76
N VAL A 248 5.09 -12.41 -37.81
CA VAL A 248 3.93 -11.76 -37.19
C VAL A 248 3.00 -11.25 -38.28
N PRO A 249 1.68 -11.39 -38.17
CA PRO A 249 0.72 -10.83 -39.12
C PRO A 249 0.91 -9.32 -39.27
N MET A 250 0.71 -8.81 -40.51
CA MET A 250 0.81 -7.38 -40.78
C MET A 250 -0.21 -6.50 -40.03
N SER A 251 -1.20 -7.14 -39.37
CA SER A 251 -2.16 -6.48 -38.48
C SER A 251 -1.68 -6.31 -37.05
N ALA A 252 -0.46 -6.76 -36.73
CA ALA A 252 0.13 -6.51 -35.41
C ALA A 252 0.49 -5.04 -35.28
N ASP A 253 0.07 -4.43 -34.18
CA ASP A 253 0.33 -3.02 -33.92
C ASP A 253 1.82 -2.79 -33.67
N LEU A 254 2.41 -1.90 -34.45
CA LEU A 254 3.73 -1.34 -34.26
C LEU A 254 3.57 0.03 -33.61
N GLY A 255 4.24 0.29 -32.54
CA GLY A 255 4.15 1.56 -31.84
C GLY A 255 4.60 1.41 -30.40
N ASP A 256 4.05 2.23 -29.52
CA ASP A 256 4.34 2.21 -28.08
C ASP A 256 4.09 0.86 -27.41
N ALA A 257 3.31 0.00 -28.04
CA ALA A 257 3.00 -1.33 -27.55
C ALA A 257 4.09 -2.36 -27.79
N VAL A 258 5.06 -2.07 -28.67
CA VAL A 258 6.08 -3.04 -29.09
C VAL A 258 7.35 -2.86 -28.27
N LEU A 259 7.67 -3.90 -27.48
CA LEU A 259 8.95 -4.00 -26.79
C LEU A 259 9.91 -4.87 -27.58
N THR A 260 11.13 -4.39 -27.85
CA THR A 260 12.14 -5.18 -28.55
C THR A 260 12.59 -6.35 -27.69
N SER A 261 12.81 -7.52 -28.32
CA SER A 261 13.29 -8.73 -27.61
C SER A 261 14.66 -8.51 -26.95
N GLN A 262 15.51 -7.70 -27.54
CA GLN A 262 16.82 -7.38 -27.00
C GLN A 262 16.72 -6.53 -25.74
N THR A 263 15.86 -5.50 -25.72
CA THR A 263 15.61 -4.66 -24.53
C THR A 263 15.08 -5.53 -23.37
N PHE A 264 14.11 -6.39 -23.64
CA PHE A 264 13.57 -7.28 -22.62
C PHE A 264 14.63 -8.28 -22.10
N THR A 265 15.48 -8.81 -22.98
CA THR A 265 16.59 -9.68 -22.59
C THR A 265 17.58 -8.96 -21.70
N THR A 266 17.86 -7.68 -21.97
CA THR A 266 18.75 -6.85 -21.15
C THR A 266 18.13 -6.62 -19.77
N VAL A 267 16.83 -6.22 -19.70
CA VAL A 267 16.11 -6.07 -18.43
C VAL A 267 16.09 -7.38 -17.64
N ARG A 268 15.81 -8.51 -18.31
CA ARG A 268 15.81 -9.83 -17.67
C ARG A 268 17.16 -10.20 -17.10
N SER A 269 18.26 -9.93 -17.84
CA SER A 269 19.61 -10.19 -17.36
C SER A 269 19.96 -9.36 -16.14
N MET A 270 19.53 -8.09 -16.12
CA MET A 270 19.69 -7.15 -15.01
C MET A 270 18.97 -7.64 -13.76
N VAL A 271 17.68 -7.92 -13.87
CA VAL A 271 16.84 -8.41 -12.77
C VAL A 271 17.35 -9.75 -12.24
N LYS A 272 17.83 -10.63 -13.12
CA LYS A 272 18.45 -11.90 -12.73
C LYS A 272 19.73 -11.72 -11.91
N ALA A 273 20.57 -10.77 -12.27
CA ALA A 273 21.78 -10.46 -11.51
C ALA A 273 21.42 -9.96 -10.10
N TRP A 274 20.50 -8.99 -10.00
CA TRP A 274 20.03 -8.50 -8.71
C TRP A 274 19.41 -9.61 -7.83
N HIS A 275 18.60 -10.49 -8.44
CA HIS A 275 18.00 -11.59 -7.71
C HIS A 275 19.03 -12.58 -7.16
N ILE A 276 20.07 -12.91 -7.94
CA ILE A 276 21.15 -13.79 -7.50
C ILE A 276 21.93 -13.17 -6.33
N GLU A 277 22.25 -11.89 -6.41
CA GLU A 277 22.97 -11.18 -5.34
C GLU A 277 22.09 -11.01 -4.09
N LYS A 278 20.80 -10.70 -4.25
CA LYS A 278 19.83 -10.65 -3.16
C LYS A 278 19.73 -11.99 -2.44
N THR A 279 19.62 -13.10 -3.19
CA THR A 279 19.50 -14.46 -2.63
C THR A 279 20.77 -14.90 -1.91
N ARG A 280 21.93 -14.48 -2.38
CA ARG A 280 23.21 -14.74 -1.70
C ARG A 280 23.44 -13.87 -0.46
N GLY A 281 22.64 -12.82 -0.30
CA GLY A 281 22.83 -11.85 0.78
C GLY A 281 24.12 -11.01 0.65
N SER A 282 24.75 -11.01 -0.54
CA SER A 282 26.05 -10.39 -0.77
C SER A 282 26.00 -8.87 -0.98
N SER A 283 24.82 -8.33 -1.35
CA SER A 283 24.68 -6.91 -1.67
C SER A 283 23.35 -6.34 -1.16
N VAL A 284 23.43 -5.32 -0.31
CA VAL A 284 22.26 -4.54 0.12
C VAL A 284 21.67 -3.78 -1.06
N CYS A 285 22.53 -3.27 -1.95
CA CYS A 285 22.12 -2.55 -3.13
C CYS A 285 21.26 -3.41 -4.06
N ALA A 286 21.71 -4.62 -4.39
CA ALA A 286 20.95 -5.54 -5.24
C ALA A 286 19.58 -5.88 -4.63
N SER A 287 19.50 -6.02 -3.30
CA SER A 287 18.20 -6.20 -2.61
C SER A 287 17.28 -5.00 -2.83
N VAL A 288 17.79 -3.78 -2.62
CA VAL A 288 17.02 -2.55 -2.79
C VAL A 288 16.56 -2.37 -4.24
N LEU A 289 17.45 -2.61 -5.22
CA LEU A 289 17.08 -2.50 -6.64
C LEU A 289 16.04 -3.55 -7.05
N ALA A 290 16.20 -4.79 -6.59
CA ALA A 290 15.25 -5.86 -6.86
C ALA A 290 13.86 -5.58 -6.25
N ASP A 291 13.81 -5.14 -4.99
CA ASP A 291 12.56 -4.80 -4.29
C ASP A 291 11.83 -3.62 -4.95
N ASN A 292 12.58 -2.69 -5.58
CA ASN A 292 12.05 -1.50 -6.25
C ASN A 292 11.90 -1.66 -7.77
N PHE A 293 12.11 -2.85 -8.32
CA PHE A 293 12.04 -3.08 -9.77
C PHE A 293 10.71 -2.63 -10.38
N TRP A 294 9.57 -3.01 -9.79
CA TRP A 294 8.26 -2.60 -10.31
C TRP A 294 8.06 -1.08 -10.24
N ARG A 295 8.50 -0.46 -9.17
CA ARG A 295 8.45 0.99 -9.02
C ARG A 295 9.27 1.70 -10.12
N TRP A 296 10.47 1.19 -10.42
CA TRP A 296 11.29 1.70 -11.51
C TRP A 296 10.60 1.52 -12.87
N ALA A 297 10.10 0.34 -13.18
CA ALA A 297 9.46 0.04 -14.45
C ALA A 297 8.12 0.79 -14.66
N SER A 298 7.47 1.25 -13.58
CA SER A 298 6.17 1.93 -13.63
C SER A 298 6.22 3.45 -13.40
N SER A 299 7.37 4.00 -13.02
CA SER A 299 7.50 5.41 -12.66
C SER A 299 7.96 6.25 -13.85
N ALA A 300 7.12 7.17 -14.29
CA ALA A 300 7.51 8.19 -15.29
C ALA A 300 8.64 9.14 -14.81
N ARG A 301 9.07 9.05 -13.55
CA ARG A 301 10.20 9.80 -12.98
C ARG A 301 11.56 9.11 -13.22
N ALA A 302 11.55 7.82 -13.56
CA ALA A 302 12.75 7.12 -13.98
C ALA A 302 13.23 7.67 -15.33
N ALA A 303 14.53 7.92 -15.47
CA ALA A 303 15.09 8.47 -16.69
C ALA A 303 14.96 7.48 -17.87
N MET A 304 14.97 6.19 -17.56
CA MET A 304 14.82 5.10 -18.53
C MET A 304 13.43 4.49 -18.55
N TYR A 305 12.40 5.27 -18.16
CA TYR A 305 11.01 4.80 -18.17
C TYR A 305 10.54 4.45 -19.58
N GLU A 306 9.99 3.25 -19.74
CA GLU A 306 9.47 2.73 -21.00
C GLU A 306 8.03 2.24 -20.81
N PRO A 307 7.02 2.94 -21.40
CA PRO A 307 5.60 2.57 -21.25
C PRO A 307 5.29 1.15 -21.75
N ALA A 308 5.96 0.68 -22.81
CA ALA A 308 5.74 -0.68 -23.33
C ALA A 308 6.22 -1.75 -22.33
N LEU A 309 7.36 -1.52 -21.67
CA LEU A 309 7.86 -2.40 -20.60
C LEU A 309 6.87 -2.43 -19.41
N GLN A 310 6.39 -1.27 -18.98
CA GLN A 310 5.41 -1.18 -17.89
C GLN A 310 4.15 -2.00 -18.21
N ARG A 311 3.55 -1.79 -19.38
CA ARG A 311 2.34 -2.53 -19.79
C ARG A 311 2.59 -4.03 -19.88
N PHE A 312 3.72 -4.42 -20.44
CA PHE A 312 4.09 -5.82 -20.57
C PHE A 312 4.24 -6.51 -19.20
N VAL A 313 5.02 -5.91 -18.29
CA VAL A 313 5.22 -6.46 -16.94
C VAL A 313 3.89 -6.47 -16.16
N HIS A 314 3.06 -5.41 -16.26
CA HIS A 314 1.76 -5.36 -15.60
C HIS A 314 0.82 -6.48 -16.06
N ARG A 315 0.76 -6.75 -17.39
CA ARG A 315 -0.04 -7.85 -17.93
C ARG A 315 0.45 -9.20 -17.38
N LEU A 316 1.76 -9.41 -17.33
CA LEU A 316 2.35 -10.61 -16.73
C LEU A 316 2.01 -10.74 -15.24
N MET A 317 2.10 -9.64 -14.47
CA MET A 317 1.72 -9.64 -13.06
C MET A 317 0.25 -10.01 -12.86
N ARG A 318 -0.66 -9.43 -13.66
CA ARG A 318 -2.08 -9.77 -13.61
C ARG A 318 -2.32 -11.25 -13.89
N LYS A 319 -1.70 -11.81 -14.94
CA LYS A 319 -1.81 -13.23 -15.29
C LYS A 319 -1.26 -14.12 -14.18
N THR A 320 -0.05 -13.86 -13.75
CA THR A 320 0.60 -14.65 -12.69
C THR A 320 -0.21 -14.61 -11.40
N MET A 321 -0.74 -13.45 -11.02
CA MET A 321 -1.57 -13.33 -9.82
C MET A 321 -2.88 -14.10 -9.94
N LEU A 322 -3.57 -14.03 -11.06
CA LEU A 322 -4.80 -14.81 -11.30
C LEU A 322 -4.54 -16.32 -11.26
N GLN A 323 -3.41 -16.78 -11.81
CA GLN A 323 -2.99 -18.17 -11.73
C GLN A 323 -2.66 -18.58 -10.28
N LEU A 324 -1.95 -17.74 -9.54
CA LEU A 324 -1.65 -17.94 -8.11
C LEU A 324 -2.94 -18.10 -7.29
N LEU A 325 -3.92 -17.22 -7.52
CA LEU A 325 -5.22 -17.29 -6.85
C LEU A 325 -6.02 -18.53 -7.26
N ALA A 326 -5.92 -18.97 -8.51
CA ALA A 326 -6.56 -20.20 -8.97
C ALA A 326 -5.95 -21.44 -8.30
N GLU A 327 -4.62 -21.50 -8.17
CA GLU A 327 -3.94 -22.58 -7.45
C GLU A 327 -4.28 -22.60 -5.96
N LEU A 328 -4.34 -21.46 -5.29
CA LEU A 328 -4.80 -21.35 -3.90
C LEU A 328 -6.23 -21.88 -3.74
N ARG A 329 -7.15 -21.50 -4.65
CA ARG A 329 -8.53 -22.05 -4.66
C ARG A 329 -8.57 -23.56 -4.88
N ARG A 330 -7.72 -24.08 -5.76
CA ARG A 330 -7.59 -25.54 -6.00
C ARG A 330 -7.14 -26.28 -4.76
N LEU A 331 -6.31 -25.68 -3.93
CA LEU A 331 -5.86 -26.20 -2.64
C LEU A 331 -6.93 -26.05 -1.53
N GLY A 332 -8.11 -25.52 -1.83
CA GLY A 332 -9.24 -25.43 -0.91
C GLY A 332 -9.29 -24.14 -0.06
N VAL A 333 -8.57 -23.10 -0.46
CA VAL A 333 -8.59 -21.80 0.21
C VAL A 333 -9.62 -20.87 -0.43
N GLN A 334 -10.38 -20.14 0.38
CA GLN A 334 -11.24 -19.07 -0.11
C GLN A 334 -10.50 -17.73 0.00
N ILE A 335 -10.64 -16.91 -1.03
CA ILE A 335 -10.01 -15.59 -1.08
C ILE A 335 -11.00 -14.56 -0.53
N VAL A 336 -10.63 -13.92 0.56
CA VAL A 336 -11.38 -12.81 1.16
C VAL A 336 -11.02 -11.51 0.47
N TYR A 337 -9.71 -11.27 0.32
CA TYR A 337 -9.16 -10.11 -0.36
C TYR A 337 -7.88 -10.49 -1.11
N ALA A 338 -7.64 -9.88 -2.25
CA ALA A 338 -6.37 -10.02 -2.95
C ALA A 338 -6.06 -8.79 -3.81
N ASN A 339 -4.83 -8.34 -3.73
CA ASN A 339 -4.20 -7.41 -4.66
C ASN A 339 -2.77 -7.87 -4.96
N TYR A 340 -1.97 -7.08 -5.70
CA TYR A 340 -0.61 -7.49 -6.07
C TYR A 340 0.39 -7.61 -4.91
N SER A 341 0.08 -7.03 -3.75
CA SER A 341 0.99 -7.00 -2.59
C SER A 341 0.46 -7.73 -1.36
N ARG A 342 -0.84 -7.97 -1.27
CA ARG A 342 -1.47 -8.52 -0.06
C ARG A 342 -2.65 -9.42 -0.40
N MET A 343 -2.82 -10.48 0.37
CA MET A 343 -3.96 -11.39 0.29
C MET A 343 -4.49 -11.70 1.69
N LEU A 344 -5.82 -11.79 1.81
CA LEU A 344 -6.51 -12.38 2.97
C LEU A 344 -7.10 -13.72 2.54
N LEU A 345 -6.63 -14.79 3.15
CA LEU A 345 -6.94 -16.16 2.79
C LEU A 345 -7.72 -16.83 3.92
N LEU A 346 -8.95 -17.22 3.65
CA LEU A 346 -9.75 -18.00 4.59
C LEU A 346 -9.34 -19.46 4.49
N THR A 347 -8.88 -20.02 5.60
CA THR A 347 -8.56 -21.42 5.73
C THR A 347 -9.78 -22.20 6.25
N ASN A 348 -9.93 -23.47 5.88
CA ASN A 348 -10.96 -24.34 6.47
C ASN A 348 -10.49 -24.91 7.82
N ARG A 349 -9.77 -24.13 8.61
CA ARG A 349 -9.20 -24.56 9.89
C ARG A 349 -9.74 -23.70 11.02
N PRO A 350 -10.28 -24.32 12.09
CA PRO A 350 -10.88 -23.59 13.19
C PRO A 350 -9.85 -23.03 14.18
N THR A 351 -8.63 -23.60 14.27
CA THR A 351 -7.60 -23.22 15.23
C THR A 351 -6.39 -22.56 14.57
N ALA A 352 -5.79 -21.57 15.24
CA ALA A 352 -4.64 -20.83 14.72
C ALA A 352 -3.43 -21.73 14.42
N GLY A 353 -3.08 -22.67 15.31
CA GLY A 353 -1.95 -23.57 15.09
C GLY A 353 -2.11 -24.46 13.86
N SER A 354 -3.31 -25.03 13.64
CA SER A 354 -3.59 -25.82 12.43
C SER A 354 -3.61 -24.97 11.17
N ALA A 355 -4.10 -23.72 11.25
CA ALA A 355 -4.13 -22.79 10.14
C ALA A 355 -2.72 -22.34 9.73
N VAL A 356 -1.82 -22.07 10.67
CA VAL A 356 -0.42 -21.72 10.39
C VAL A 356 0.33 -22.89 9.74
N ALA A 357 0.17 -24.10 10.28
CA ALA A 357 0.76 -25.30 9.67
C ALA A 357 0.27 -25.52 8.25
N TYR A 358 -1.04 -25.36 8.04
CA TYR A 358 -1.64 -25.41 6.71
C TYR A 358 -1.17 -24.28 5.79
N GLY A 359 -1.06 -23.05 6.32
CA GLY A 359 -0.54 -21.90 5.59
C GLY A 359 0.89 -22.11 5.11
N ARG A 360 1.77 -22.61 5.96
CA ARG A 360 3.15 -22.96 5.57
C ARG A 360 3.18 -24.02 4.46
N TYR A 361 2.34 -25.05 4.58
CA TYR A 361 2.18 -26.06 3.53
C TYR A 361 1.69 -25.43 2.20
N LEU A 362 0.65 -24.58 2.27
CA LEU A 362 0.11 -23.89 1.08
C LEU A 362 1.20 -23.06 0.39
N MET A 363 1.94 -22.26 1.14
CA MET A 363 3.01 -21.42 0.58
C MET A 363 4.08 -22.29 -0.09
N SER A 364 4.52 -23.37 0.54
CA SER A 364 5.49 -24.28 -0.04
C SER A 364 4.93 -24.98 -1.30
N ALA A 365 3.67 -25.42 -1.25
CA ALA A 365 3.03 -26.11 -2.38
C ALA A 365 2.83 -25.18 -3.59
N VAL A 366 2.44 -23.93 -3.35
CA VAL A 366 2.20 -22.95 -4.42
C VAL A 366 3.50 -22.42 -5.02
N THR A 367 4.58 -22.29 -4.25
CA THR A 367 5.88 -21.82 -4.76
C THR A 367 6.72 -22.92 -5.42
N THR A 368 6.28 -24.18 -5.40
CA THR A 368 6.97 -25.31 -6.04
C THR A 368 6.98 -25.22 -7.58
N PRO A 369 5.89 -24.84 -8.29
CA PRO A 369 5.92 -24.67 -9.73
C PRO A 369 6.86 -23.55 -10.16
N ASP A 370 7.58 -23.74 -11.27
CA ASP A 370 8.54 -22.77 -11.80
C ASP A 370 7.95 -21.38 -12.02
N VAL A 371 6.66 -21.30 -12.36
CA VAL A 371 5.93 -20.04 -12.58
C VAL A 371 5.94 -19.12 -11.36
N PHE A 372 5.95 -19.68 -10.15
CA PHE A 372 5.89 -18.91 -8.89
C PHE A 372 7.18 -18.99 -8.09
N ARG A 373 8.23 -19.53 -8.66
CA ARG A 373 9.48 -19.88 -7.96
C ARG A 373 10.15 -18.74 -7.21
N HIS A 374 10.02 -17.52 -7.74
CA HIS A 374 10.66 -16.33 -7.17
C HIS A 374 9.69 -15.44 -6.38
N ILE A 375 8.42 -15.83 -6.26
CA ILE A 375 7.46 -15.13 -5.44
C ILE A 375 7.72 -15.47 -3.98
N SER A 376 7.82 -14.45 -3.13
CA SER A 376 7.94 -14.61 -1.69
C SER A 376 6.59 -14.34 -1.03
N LEU A 377 6.12 -15.31 -0.23
CA LEU A 377 4.86 -15.24 0.50
C LEU A 377 5.14 -15.28 2.00
N HIS A 378 4.68 -14.26 2.73
CA HIS A 378 4.90 -14.17 4.17
C HIS A 378 3.58 -13.97 4.91
N ILE A 379 3.32 -14.79 5.96
CA ILE A 379 2.18 -14.56 6.87
C ILE A 379 2.53 -13.37 7.75
N VAL A 380 1.67 -12.34 7.73
CA VAL A 380 1.84 -11.13 8.53
C VAL A 380 0.95 -11.18 9.78
N HIS A 381 -0.34 -11.46 9.60
CA HIS A 381 -1.30 -11.57 10.68
C HIS A 381 -2.15 -12.84 10.54
N ILE A 382 -2.65 -13.30 11.67
CA ILE A 382 -3.51 -14.47 11.76
C ILE A 382 -4.77 -14.04 12.49
N TRP A 383 -5.89 -14.06 11.79
CA TRP A 383 -7.20 -13.67 12.32
C TRP A 383 -7.96 -14.91 12.74
N GLU A 384 -8.27 -15.07 14.02
CA GLU A 384 -9.12 -16.16 14.50
C GLU A 384 -10.58 -15.97 14.11
N TYR A 385 -11.04 -14.72 14.12
CA TYR A 385 -12.33 -14.30 13.61
C TYR A 385 -12.16 -12.98 12.88
N LEU A 386 -12.79 -12.82 11.71
CA LEU A 386 -12.67 -11.63 10.90
C LEU A 386 -14.01 -11.17 10.37
N VAL A 387 -14.37 -9.91 10.60
CA VAL A 387 -15.47 -9.19 9.96
C VAL A 387 -14.85 -8.22 8.97
N PHE A 388 -15.09 -8.43 7.69
CA PHE A 388 -14.41 -7.74 6.61
C PHE A 388 -15.40 -7.11 5.64
N LEU A 389 -15.30 -5.80 5.45
CA LEU A 389 -16.04 -5.06 4.41
C LEU A 389 -15.10 -4.65 3.27
N ASP A 390 -14.01 -3.98 3.58
CA ASP A 390 -12.87 -3.63 2.72
C ASP A 390 -11.62 -3.41 3.60
N MET A 391 -10.46 -3.11 3.00
CA MET A 391 -9.20 -2.94 3.74
C MET A 391 -9.16 -1.75 4.70
N ALA A 392 -10.06 -0.79 4.56
CA ALA A 392 -10.21 0.35 5.49
C ALA A 392 -11.33 0.14 6.50
N ASN A 393 -12.12 -0.93 6.35
CA ASN A 393 -13.27 -1.24 7.18
C ASN A 393 -13.28 -2.73 7.50
N MET A 394 -12.56 -3.11 8.52
CA MET A 394 -12.48 -4.47 9.01
C MET A 394 -12.23 -4.51 10.52
N GLY A 395 -12.48 -5.63 11.13
CA GLY A 395 -12.15 -5.85 12.52
C GLY A 395 -12.24 -7.32 12.88
N GLY A 396 -11.49 -7.73 13.87
CA GLY A 396 -11.42 -9.14 14.22
C GLY A 396 -10.59 -9.40 15.45
N ILE A 397 -10.34 -10.66 15.70
CA ILE A 397 -9.52 -11.14 16.79
C ILE A 397 -8.25 -11.77 16.23
N ILE A 398 -7.11 -11.21 16.63
CA ILE A 398 -5.80 -11.72 16.23
C ILE A 398 -5.42 -12.90 17.11
N ALA A 399 -4.92 -13.97 16.49
CA ALA A 399 -4.35 -15.09 17.21
C ALA A 399 -2.96 -14.72 17.74
N HIS A 400 -2.73 -14.94 19.03
CA HIS A 400 -1.41 -14.92 19.61
C HIS A 400 -0.68 -16.24 19.32
N GLU A 401 0.66 -16.20 19.25
CA GLU A 401 1.47 -17.41 19.05
C GLU A 401 1.15 -18.47 20.11
N PRO A 402 1.04 -19.76 19.72
CA PRO A 402 0.52 -20.82 20.59
C PRO A 402 1.38 -21.17 21.82
N GLU A 403 2.53 -20.51 22.01
CA GLU A 403 3.45 -20.79 23.14
C GLU A 403 3.24 -19.91 24.38
N LYS A 404 2.36 -18.93 24.32
CA LYS A 404 2.02 -18.10 25.49
C LYS A 404 0.63 -18.48 25.99
N ASP A 405 0.54 -18.82 27.27
CA ASP A 405 -0.72 -19.04 27.97
C ASP A 405 -1.75 -17.99 27.54
N LEU A 406 -2.93 -18.49 27.12
CA LEU A 406 -4.04 -17.66 26.63
C LEU A 406 -4.32 -16.57 27.68
N PRO A 407 -4.13 -15.29 27.37
CA PRO A 407 -4.60 -14.24 28.25
C PRO A 407 -6.13 -14.31 28.34
N ASP A 408 -6.69 -14.09 29.52
CA ASP A 408 -8.12 -13.98 29.73
C ASP A 408 -8.71 -12.77 28.95
N ASP A 409 -7.85 -11.82 28.55
CA ASP A 409 -8.20 -10.65 27.73
C ASP A 409 -7.95 -10.94 26.26
N VAL A 410 -9.01 -10.82 25.47
CA VAL A 410 -9.02 -10.99 24.03
C VAL A 410 -8.82 -9.63 23.36
N ASP A 411 -7.75 -9.44 22.61
CA ASP A 411 -7.51 -8.23 21.86
C ASP A 411 -8.35 -8.21 20.58
N ILE A 412 -9.24 -7.22 20.49
CA ILE A 412 -10.03 -6.94 19.28
C ILE A 412 -9.35 -5.81 18.51
N GLU A 413 -8.79 -6.14 17.37
CA GLU A 413 -8.26 -5.13 16.46
C GLU A 413 -9.36 -4.67 15.49
N MET A 414 -9.56 -3.36 15.42
CA MET A 414 -10.61 -2.77 14.60
C MET A 414 -10.07 -1.54 13.84
N ALA A 415 -10.31 -1.53 12.53
CA ALA A 415 -10.08 -0.39 11.67
C ALA A 415 -11.39 -0.14 10.88
N TRP A 416 -12.15 0.87 11.29
CA TRP A 416 -13.41 1.21 10.65
C TRP A 416 -13.37 2.69 10.21
N ASN A 417 -12.97 2.94 8.97
CA ASN A 417 -12.98 4.29 8.41
C ASN A 417 -14.39 4.93 8.45
N ILE A 418 -15.44 4.12 8.32
CA ILE A 418 -16.84 4.56 8.43
C ILE A 418 -17.10 5.28 9.75
N GLN A 419 -16.47 4.84 10.85
CA GLN A 419 -16.60 5.44 12.18
C GLN A 419 -16.23 6.93 12.18
N ALA A 420 -15.15 7.29 11.48
CA ALA A 420 -14.66 8.66 11.44
C ALA A 420 -15.65 9.65 10.82
N PHE A 421 -16.54 9.17 9.94
CA PHE A 421 -17.59 9.98 9.28
C PHE A 421 -18.85 10.19 10.13
N LEU A 422 -18.96 9.51 11.26
CA LEU A 422 -20.05 9.75 12.21
C LEU A 422 -19.72 10.94 13.13
N PRO A 423 -20.73 11.66 13.65
CA PRO A 423 -20.51 12.65 14.70
C PRO A 423 -19.74 12.08 15.89
N GLN A 424 -18.92 12.89 16.53
CA GLN A 424 -18.04 12.47 17.63
C GLN A 424 -18.81 11.73 18.74
N ALA A 425 -20.01 12.21 19.11
CA ALA A 425 -20.87 11.58 20.09
C ALA A 425 -21.27 10.14 19.76
N LEU A 426 -21.19 9.73 18.47
CA LEU A 426 -21.61 8.41 17.99
C LEU A 426 -20.44 7.48 17.68
N GLN A 427 -19.22 7.99 17.55
CA GLN A 427 -18.05 7.19 17.15
C GLN A 427 -17.76 6.07 18.15
N ASP A 428 -17.71 6.38 19.44
CA ASP A 428 -17.46 5.39 20.49
C ASP A 428 -18.60 4.37 20.61
N ARG A 429 -19.86 4.81 20.37
CA ARG A 429 -21.02 3.93 20.37
C ARG A 429 -20.98 2.94 19.22
N PHE A 430 -20.54 3.41 18.04
CA PHE A 430 -20.34 2.55 16.87
C PHE A 430 -19.24 1.53 17.14
N ALA A 431 -18.07 1.96 17.60
CA ALA A 431 -16.97 1.06 17.94
C ALA A 431 -17.38 0.00 18.98
N LYS A 432 -18.10 0.43 20.04
CA LYS A 432 -18.63 -0.48 21.06
C LYS A 432 -19.63 -1.48 20.51
N ALA A 433 -20.54 -1.04 19.63
CA ALA A 433 -21.53 -1.93 19.01
C ALA A 433 -20.86 -2.98 18.13
N VAL A 434 -19.90 -2.58 17.29
CA VAL A 434 -19.15 -3.48 16.42
C VAL A 434 -18.24 -4.40 17.22
N GLY A 435 -17.52 -3.89 18.21
CA GLY A 435 -16.67 -4.69 19.08
C GLY A 435 -17.43 -5.80 19.81
N VAL A 436 -18.60 -5.46 20.37
CA VAL A 436 -19.47 -6.46 20.98
C VAL A 436 -19.96 -7.49 19.97
N PHE A 437 -20.32 -7.06 18.77
CA PHE A 437 -20.76 -7.98 17.72
C PHE A 437 -19.65 -8.99 17.35
N ILE A 438 -18.41 -8.53 17.15
CA ILE A 438 -17.26 -9.39 16.88
C ILE A 438 -17.02 -10.37 18.05
N TYR A 439 -17.09 -9.87 19.28
CA TYR A 439 -16.87 -10.67 20.48
C TYR A 439 -17.92 -11.77 20.66
N GLU A 440 -19.19 -11.47 20.51
CA GLU A 440 -20.30 -12.45 20.61
C GLU A 440 -20.15 -13.56 19.55
N LEU A 441 -19.79 -13.21 18.31
CA LEU A 441 -19.53 -14.17 17.24
C LEU A 441 -18.33 -15.07 17.56
N TYR A 442 -17.29 -14.51 18.12
CA TYR A 442 -16.11 -15.27 18.55
C TYR A 442 -16.42 -16.21 19.70
N GLN A 443 -17.20 -15.77 20.69
CA GLN A 443 -17.63 -16.61 21.82
C GLN A 443 -18.49 -17.80 21.35
N ALA A 444 -19.41 -17.56 20.42
CA ALA A 444 -20.22 -18.63 19.81
C ALA A 444 -19.32 -19.66 19.10
N LYS A 445 -18.33 -19.20 18.32
CA LYS A 445 -17.33 -20.07 17.70
C LYS A 445 -16.58 -20.91 18.73
N ARG A 446 -16.10 -20.31 19.83
CA ARG A 446 -15.38 -21.02 20.90
C ARG A 446 -16.28 -22.06 21.60
N ALA A 447 -17.56 -21.72 21.84
CA ALA A 447 -18.51 -22.63 22.44
C ALA A 447 -18.81 -23.85 21.56
N ALA A 448 -18.85 -23.65 20.24
CA ALA A 448 -19.08 -24.73 19.28
C ALA A 448 -17.88 -25.70 19.13
N CYS A 449 -16.66 -25.31 19.50
CA CYS A 449 -15.42 -26.08 19.34
C CYS A 449 -14.67 -26.38 20.64
N PRO A 450 -15.28 -26.93 21.69
CA PRO A 450 -14.59 -27.11 22.99
C PRO A 450 -13.58 -28.27 23.05
N ALA A 451 -13.52 -29.18 22.06
CA ALA A 451 -12.87 -30.48 22.23
C ALA A 451 -11.72 -30.79 21.27
N GLN A 452 -11.27 -29.87 20.43
CA GLN A 452 -10.21 -30.15 19.43
C GLN A 452 -8.83 -29.58 19.77
N ALA A 453 -8.66 -28.93 20.93
CA ALA A 453 -7.40 -28.34 21.33
C ALA A 453 -6.28 -29.37 21.63
N ASP A 454 -6.62 -30.65 21.90
CA ASP A 454 -5.65 -31.65 22.44
C ASP A 454 -5.46 -32.92 21.60
N ARG A 455 -5.77 -32.95 20.30
CA ARG A 455 -5.44 -34.12 19.48
C ARG A 455 -4.21 -33.90 18.62
N PRO A 456 -3.12 -34.65 18.82
CA PRO A 456 -1.90 -34.50 18.04
C PRO A 456 -2.15 -34.84 16.56
N VAL A 457 -1.65 -33.99 15.68
CA VAL A 457 -1.75 -34.00 14.21
C VAL A 457 -1.22 -35.28 13.53
N MET A 458 -0.62 -36.21 14.27
CA MET A 458 0.05 -37.41 13.76
C MET A 458 -0.88 -38.49 13.16
N ARG A 459 -2.19 -38.43 13.36
CA ARG A 459 -3.11 -39.47 12.86
C ARG A 459 -3.77 -39.18 11.50
N ALA A 460 -3.67 -37.95 10.98
CA ALA A 460 -4.30 -37.57 9.72
C ALA A 460 -3.45 -37.91 8.47
N LEU A 461 -2.16 -38.18 8.61
CA LEU A 461 -1.25 -38.43 7.50
C LEU A 461 -1.21 -39.89 7.02
N SER A 462 -1.77 -40.85 7.77
CA SER A 462 -1.69 -42.28 7.41
C SER A 462 -2.98 -42.86 6.81
N GLN A 463 -4.03 -42.08 6.61
CA GLN A 463 -5.30 -42.58 6.06
C GLN A 463 -5.73 -42.00 4.73
N ASN A 464 -5.00 -41.08 4.10
CA ASN A 464 -5.40 -40.41 2.86
C ASN A 464 -4.69 -40.88 1.58
N THR A 465 -4.31 -42.18 1.50
CA THR A 465 -3.79 -42.75 0.22
C THR A 465 -4.83 -43.53 -0.60
N GLN A 466 -6.07 -43.54 -0.18
CA GLN A 466 -7.16 -44.09 -0.99
C GLN A 466 -8.41 -43.26 -0.73
N LEU A 467 -8.78 -42.42 -1.69
CA LEU A 467 -10.14 -42.00 -2.03
C LEU A 467 -10.12 -40.61 -2.71
N ALA A 468 -9.59 -40.64 -3.92
CA ALA A 468 -9.96 -39.64 -4.91
C ALA A 468 -11.20 -40.14 -5.62
N SER A 469 -12.37 -39.86 -5.11
CA SER A 469 -13.66 -39.73 -5.82
C SER A 469 -14.78 -39.88 -4.82
N ASN A 470 -15.19 -38.74 -4.28
CA ASN A 470 -16.60 -38.52 -3.90
C ASN A 470 -16.65 -37.08 -3.38
N ALA A 471 -17.46 -36.26 -4.03
CA ALA A 471 -17.84 -34.96 -3.55
C ALA A 471 -18.29 -35.10 -2.09
N VAL A 472 -17.51 -34.55 -1.18
CA VAL A 472 -17.93 -34.40 0.22
C VAL A 472 -19.09 -33.42 0.17
N PRO A 473 -20.31 -33.76 0.64
CA PRO A 473 -21.34 -32.80 0.82
C PRO A 473 -20.80 -31.76 1.80
N GLU A 474 -20.96 -30.45 1.49
CA GLU A 474 -20.83 -29.39 2.46
C GLU A 474 -21.76 -29.72 3.63
N GLU A 475 -21.25 -30.31 4.70
CA GLU A 475 -21.90 -30.24 6.00
C GLU A 475 -21.90 -28.76 6.38
N LYS A 476 -22.95 -28.04 5.97
CA LYS A 476 -23.30 -26.76 6.55
C LYS A 476 -23.46 -27.01 8.03
N ASP A 477 -22.57 -26.44 8.82
CA ASP A 477 -22.70 -26.37 10.29
C ASP A 477 -24.02 -25.67 10.65
N LEU A 478 -25.10 -26.45 10.74
CA LEU A 478 -26.42 -25.95 11.11
C LEU A 478 -26.41 -25.26 12.49
N SER A 479 -25.49 -25.64 13.40
CA SER A 479 -25.33 -25.00 14.68
C SER A 479 -24.77 -23.59 14.56
N SER A 480 -23.75 -23.36 13.75
CA SER A 480 -23.12 -22.05 13.53
C SER A 480 -24.10 -21.03 12.92
N ALA A 481 -24.92 -21.46 11.96
CA ALA A 481 -25.94 -20.60 11.35
C ALA A 481 -27.10 -20.26 12.32
N ALA A 482 -27.49 -21.18 13.19
CA ALA A 482 -28.49 -20.93 14.23
C ALA A 482 -27.97 -19.94 15.29
N ASP A 483 -26.71 -20.09 15.70
CA ASP A 483 -26.04 -19.19 16.65
C ASP A 483 -25.89 -17.78 16.07
N ALA A 484 -25.52 -17.67 14.79
CA ALA A 484 -25.43 -16.39 14.08
C ALA A 484 -26.77 -15.63 14.08
N LYS A 485 -27.88 -16.32 13.76
CA LYS A 485 -29.23 -15.75 13.79
C LYS A 485 -29.65 -15.34 15.21
N TYR A 486 -29.36 -16.19 16.18
CA TYR A 486 -29.65 -15.91 17.59
C TYR A 486 -28.93 -14.64 18.07
N ILE A 487 -27.60 -14.49 17.74
CA ILE A 487 -26.83 -13.33 18.14
C ILE A 487 -27.43 -12.04 17.56
N VAL A 488 -27.74 -12.02 16.27
CA VAL A 488 -28.31 -10.83 15.64
C VAL A 488 -29.70 -10.50 16.21
N ALA A 489 -30.57 -11.51 16.35
CA ALA A 489 -31.94 -11.31 16.80
C ALA A 489 -32.05 -10.97 18.31
N HIS A 490 -31.29 -11.67 19.15
CA HIS A 490 -31.51 -11.63 20.60
C HIS A 490 -30.39 -10.88 21.36
N ALA A 491 -29.18 -10.82 20.87
CA ALA A 491 -28.09 -10.07 21.51
C ALA A 491 -27.96 -8.66 20.93
N MET A 492 -27.91 -8.51 19.60
CA MET A 492 -27.61 -7.24 18.95
C MET A 492 -28.84 -6.36 18.77
N THR A 493 -29.98 -6.90 18.31
CA THR A 493 -31.18 -6.10 18.04
C THR A 493 -31.69 -5.36 19.27
N PRO A 494 -31.88 -5.97 20.47
CA PRO A 494 -32.32 -5.25 21.65
C PRO A 494 -31.32 -4.18 22.13
N ARG A 495 -30.02 -4.46 21.97
CA ARG A 495 -28.95 -3.54 22.33
C ARG A 495 -28.97 -2.30 21.43
N LEU A 496 -29.08 -2.49 20.11
CA LEU A 496 -29.13 -1.39 19.15
C LEU A 496 -30.40 -0.58 19.29
N LEU A 497 -31.58 -1.21 19.57
CA LEU A 497 -32.82 -0.49 19.85
C LEU A 497 -32.67 0.42 21.07
N ARG A 498 -32.05 -0.07 22.14
CA ARG A 498 -31.74 0.73 23.33
C ARG A 498 -30.82 1.89 23.01
N MET A 499 -29.69 1.63 22.32
CA MET A 499 -28.75 2.68 21.93
C MET A 499 -29.38 3.75 21.05
N VAL A 500 -30.20 3.36 20.08
CA VAL A 500 -30.93 4.32 19.22
C VAL A 500 -31.97 5.12 19.99
N SER A 501 -32.68 4.51 20.95
CA SER A 501 -33.61 5.23 21.84
C SER A 501 -32.84 6.26 22.67
N GLU A 502 -31.75 5.89 23.30
CA GLU A 502 -30.88 6.80 24.06
C GLU A 502 -30.39 7.98 23.19
N ILE A 503 -29.93 7.69 21.96
CA ILE A 503 -29.50 8.72 20.99
C ILE A 503 -30.66 9.68 20.66
N GLN A 504 -31.88 9.18 20.51
CA GLN A 504 -33.04 10.02 20.25
C GLN A 504 -33.45 10.87 21.46
N GLU A 505 -33.35 10.34 22.66
CA GLU A 505 -33.65 11.07 23.90
C GLU A 505 -32.63 12.18 24.14
N GLU A 506 -31.33 11.90 23.98
CA GLU A 506 -30.29 12.91 24.08
C GLU A 506 -30.46 14.03 23.06
N ARG A 507 -30.90 13.72 21.85
CA ARG A 507 -31.19 14.73 20.82
C ARG A 507 -32.39 15.63 21.11
N LYS A 508 -33.28 15.25 22.02
CA LYS A 508 -34.37 16.10 22.48
C LYS A 508 -33.96 17.08 23.58
N GLY A 509 -32.81 16.82 24.23
CA GLY A 509 -32.26 17.68 25.29
C GLY A 509 -31.43 18.87 24.75
N PRO A 510 -30.81 19.67 25.64
CA PRO A 510 -29.88 20.70 25.25
C PRO A 510 -28.62 20.08 24.64
N ILE A 511 -28.42 20.28 23.33
CA ILE A 511 -27.41 19.62 22.55
C ILE A 511 -26.17 20.52 22.44
N ASN A 512 -24.97 19.96 22.69
CA ASN A 512 -23.74 20.55 22.21
C ASN A 512 -23.67 20.33 20.68
N LYS A 513 -23.92 21.39 19.92
CA LYS A 513 -24.03 21.32 18.45
C LYS A 513 -22.77 20.77 17.79
N ASP A 514 -21.62 21.02 18.38
CA ASP A 514 -20.31 20.63 17.80
C ASP A 514 -20.09 19.12 17.90
N GLU A 515 -20.48 18.46 18.98
CA GLU A 515 -20.34 17.00 19.15
C GLU A 515 -21.26 16.18 18.23
N TRP A 516 -22.38 16.78 17.81
CA TRP A 516 -23.37 16.15 16.94
C TRP A 516 -23.26 16.57 15.47
N ALA A 517 -22.33 17.47 15.15
CA ALA A 517 -22.04 17.84 13.78
C ALA A 517 -21.28 16.71 13.06
N PHE A 518 -21.57 16.54 11.78
CA PHE A 518 -20.79 15.62 10.95
C PHE A 518 -19.42 16.23 10.67
N PRO A 519 -18.35 15.47 10.86
CA PRO A 519 -17.00 15.94 10.56
C PRO A 519 -16.84 16.18 9.06
N GLN A 520 -16.16 17.27 8.71
CA GLN A 520 -15.77 17.56 7.33
C GLN A 520 -14.45 16.86 7.04
N LEU A 521 -14.50 15.63 6.54
CA LEU A 521 -13.33 14.83 6.23
C LEU A 521 -13.05 14.80 4.72
N PRO A 522 -11.78 14.63 4.32
CA PRO A 522 -11.46 14.38 2.92
C PRO A 522 -12.14 13.08 2.48
N GLY A 523 -12.61 13.04 1.26
CA GLY A 523 -13.37 11.89 0.74
C GLY A 523 -14.87 11.93 1.02
N SER A 524 -15.38 12.86 1.83
CA SER A 524 -16.82 13.06 2.01
C SER A 524 -17.49 13.42 0.68
N HIS A 525 -18.47 12.60 0.24
CA HIS A 525 -19.23 12.84 -0.98
C HIS A 525 -20.73 12.75 -0.79
N LEU A 526 -21.17 12.34 0.41
CA LEU A 526 -22.57 12.22 0.77
C LEU A 526 -23.02 13.39 1.65
N VAL A 527 -24.21 13.90 1.41
CA VAL A 527 -24.83 14.90 2.29
C VAL A 527 -25.54 14.15 3.41
N MET A 528 -24.91 14.10 4.57
CA MET A 528 -25.42 13.46 5.77
C MET A 528 -26.10 14.51 6.66
N THR A 529 -27.39 14.32 6.99
CA THR A 529 -28.18 15.29 7.78
C THR A 529 -28.68 14.76 9.10
N ASN A 530 -28.89 13.45 9.20
CA ASN A 530 -29.45 12.82 10.40
C ASN A 530 -28.46 11.85 11.06
N PRO A 531 -27.81 12.24 12.18
CA PRO A 531 -26.86 11.40 12.89
C PRO A 531 -27.38 10.01 13.25
N THR A 532 -28.63 9.92 13.77
CA THR A 532 -29.22 8.65 14.15
C THR A 532 -29.40 7.72 12.95
N LEU A 533 -29.87 8.25 11.83
CA LEU A 533 -30.02 7.47 10.59
C LEU A 533 -28.68 6.93 10.10
N GLU A 534 -27.63 7.76 10.07
CA GLU A 534 -26.31 7.32 9.60
C GLU A 534 -25.68 6.28 10.54
N PHE A 535 -25.91 6.42 11.85
CA PHE A 535 -25.52 5.39 12.83
C PHE A 535 -26.23 4.04 12.57
N ILE A 536 -27.55 4.07 12.31
CA ILE A 536 -28.31 2.86 11.97
C ILE A 536 -27.79 2.24 10.68
N LYS A 537 -27.57 3.04 9.62
CA LYS A 537 -27.06 2.56 8.34
C LYS A 537 -25.68 1.91 8.49
N ALA A 538 -24.76 2.54 9.22
CA ALA A 538 -23.42 2.04 9.45
C ALA A 538 -23.42 0.73 10.26
N THR A 539 -24.12 0.68 11.39
CA THR A 539 -24.16 -0.51 12.25
C THR A 539 -24.84 -1.69 11.57
N THR A 540 -26.00 -1.45 10.91
CA THR A 540 -26.72 -2.53 10.21
C THR A 540 -25.97 -3.03 8.97
N ARG A 541 -25.13 -2.20 8.33
CA ARG A 541 -24.26 -2.64 7.26
C ARG A 541 -23.21 -3.64 7.76
N VAL A 542 -22.64 -3.40 8.94
CA VAL A 542 -21.70 -4.33 9.56
C VAL A 542 -22.38 -5.65 9.93
N LEU A 543 -23.60 -5.60 10.53
CA LEU A 543 -24.37 -6.82 10.84
C LEU A 543 -24.69 -7.62 9.57
N ALA A 544 -24.99 -6.96 8.47
CA ALA A 544 -25.33 -7.60 7.18
C ALA A 544 -24.12 -8.31 6.52
N LEU A 545 -22.89 -8.16 7.03
CA LEU A 545 -21.74 -8.95 6.61
C LEU A 545 -21.85 -10.42 7.00
N LEU A 546 -22.66 -10.72 8.03
CA LEU A 546 -22.95 -12.08 8.44
C LEU A 546 -24.05 -12.67 7.53
N LYS A 547 -23.64 -13.33 6.46
CA LYS A 547 -24.55 -13.85 5.41
C LYS A 547 -25.58 -14.83 5.94
N ASP A 548 -25.24 -15.63 6.95
CA ASP A 548 -26.12 -16.62 7.56
C ASP A 548 -27.27 -16.01 8.37
N ALA A 549 -27.15 -14.75 8.79
CA ALA A 549 -28.14 -13.97 9.50
C ALA A 549 -28.60 -12.72 8.73
N ALA A 550 -28.53 -12.75 7.40
CA ALA A 550 -28.89 -11.60 6.56
C ALA A 550 -30.34 -11.16 6.74
N LEU A 551 -31.27 -12.11 6.91
CA LEU A 551 -32.70 -11.82 7.17
C LEU A 551 -32.90 -11.14 8.52
N GLU A 552 -32.26 -11.65 9.56
CA GLU A 552 -32.33 -11.10 10.93
C GLU A 552 -31.70 -9.70 10.97
N ALA A 553 -30.62 -9.47 10.25
CA ALA A 553 -30.00 -8.14 10.11
C ALA A 553 -30.93 -7.16 9.37
N GLN A 554 -31.67 -7.62 8.35
CA GLN A 554 -32.66 -6.80 7.66
C GLN A 554 -33.89 -6.48 8.59
N ILE A 555 -34.37 -7.45 9.36
CA ILE A 555 -35.43 -7.23 10.35
C ILE A 555 -34.97 -6.22 11.41
N CYS A 556 -33.73 -6.36 11.90
CA CYS A 556 -33.12 -5.40 12.83
C CYS A 556 -33.11 -3.99 12.23
N LYS A 557 -32.61 -3.85 10.98
CA LYS A 557 -32.58 -2.57 10.25
C LYS A 557 -33.98 -1.95 10.17
N ARG A 558 -34.99 -2.73 9.78
CA ARG A 558 -36.39 -2.27 9.69
C ARG A 558 -36.89 -1.76 11.02
N ASN A 559 -36.71 -2.52 12.10
CA ASN A 559 -37.17 -2.13 13.44
C ASN A 559 -36.49 -0.83 13.93
N LEU A 560 -35.21 -0.64 13.63
CA LEU A 560 -34.47 0.57 13.96
C LEU A 560 -34.94 1.77 13.12
N LEU A 561 -35.24 1.57 11.85
CA LEU A 561 -35.74 2.61 10.95
C LEU A 561 -37.17 3.02 11.34
N ASP A 562 -38.04 2.06 11.71
CA ASP A 562 -39.40 2.33 12.19
C ASP A 562 -39.37 3.19 13.46
N LEU A 563 -38.41 2.98 14.36
CA LEU A 563 -38.20 3.78 15.57
C LEU A 563 -37.97 5.27 15.28
N ILE A 564 -37.28 5.57 14.15
CA ILE A 564 -36.98 6.95 13.71
C ILE A 564 -38.00 7.47 12.67
N GLY A 565 -39.02 6.70 12.31
CA GLY A 565 -40.04 7.06 11.34
C GLY A 565 -39.57 7.07 9.87
N VAL A 566 -38.53 6.32 9.54
CA VAL A 566 -38.02 6.20 8.18
C VAL A 566 -38.44 4.86 7.58
N ARG A 567 -38.95 4.87 6.36
CA ARG A 567 -39.34 3.64 5.67
C ARG A 567 -38.12 2.89 5.13
N GLU A 568 -38.11 1.56 5.26
CA GLU A 568 -37.01 0.69 4.83
C GLU A 568 -36.58 0.89 3.35
N PHE A 569 -37.56 1.05 2.47
CA PHE A 569 -37.32 1.20 1.02
C PHE A 569 -37.16 2.68 0.58
N SER A 570 -37.01 3.59 1.51
CA SER A 570 -36.66 4.97 1.17
C SER A 570 -35.23 5.07 0.63
N PRO A 571 -34.97 5.87 -0.42
CA PRO A 571 -33.59 6.09 -0.89
C PRO A 571 -32.63 6.59 0.20
N VAL A 572 -33.18 7.29 1.21
CA VAL A 572 -32.41 7.80 2.34
C VAL A 572 -31.91 6.67 3.27
N ALA A 573 -32.64 5.54 3.31
CA ALA A 573 -32.29 4.36 4.12
C ALA A 573 -31.25 3.44 3.44
N GLU A 574 -30.94 3.68 2.18
CA GLU A 574 -29.92 2.93 1.46
C GLU A 574 -28.53 3.30 1.99
N TRP A 575 -27.69 2.27 2.21
CA TRP A 575 -26.33 2.48 2.65
C TRP A 575 -25.41 2.72 1.47
N GLN A 576 -24.62 3.79 1.55
CA GLN A 576 -23.52 4.07 0.66
C GLN A 576 -22.28 4.35 1.50
N ASN A 577 -21.10 3.97 0.98
CA ASN A 577 -19.85 4.27 1.67
C ASN A 577 -19.65 5.79 1.70
N PRO A 578 -19.52 6.43 2.87
CA PRO A 578 -19.39 7.88 2.96
C PRO A 578 -18.03 8.39 2.46
N CYS A 579 -17.04 7.52 2.36
CA CYS A 579 -15.67 7.87 1.99
C CYS A 579 -15.32 7.42 0.57
N LEU A 580 -14.93 8.38 -0.28
CA LEU A 580 -14.21 8.10 -1.51
C LEU A 580 -12.71 7.98 -1.22
N SER A 581 -12.08 6.94 -1.74
CA SER A 581 -10.64 6.73 -1.66
C SER A 581 -9.91 7.69 -2.59
N PHE A 582 -8.77 8.23 -2.14
CA PHE A 582 -7.84 8.97 -2.99
C PHE A 582 -6.42 8.48 -2.70
N ARG A 583 -5.93 7.60 -3.56
CA ARG A 583 -4.64 6.94 -3.40
C ARG A 583 -3.53 7.70 -4.13
N LEU A 584 -2.51 8.10 -3.40
CA LEU A 584 -1.26 8.60 -3.95
C LEU A 584 -0.23 7.46 -3.93
N PRO A 585 0.11 6.87 -5.08
CA PRO A 585 1.08 5.78 -5.15
C PRO A 585 2.51 6.28 -4.99
N TRP A 586 3.38 5.39 -4.56
CA TRP A 586 4.84 5.58 -4.57
C TRP A 586 5.35 6.79 -3.78
N VAL A 587 4.77 7.08 -2.61
CA VAL A 587 5.36 8.06 -1.70
C VAL A 587 6.58 7.44 -1.04
N ILE A 588 7.75 8.06 -1.26
CA ILE A 588 9.05 7.52 -0.91
C ILE A 588 9.58 8.25 0.31
N CYS A 589 10.04 7.50 1.28
CA CYS A 589 10.81 8.06 2.37
C CYS A 589 12.22 8.41 1.88
N HIS A 590 12.60 9.67 1.94
CA HIS A 590 13.91 10.14 1.51
C HIS A 590 15.09 9.59 2.35
N PHE A 591 14.79 8.99 3.49
CA PHE A 591 15.79 8.45 4.40
C PHE A 591 16.04 6.95 4.21
N CYS A 592 14.99 6.11 4.23
CA CYS A 592 15.14 4.65 4.08
C CYS A 592 14.76 4.14 2.69
N ASN A 593 14.27 5.01 1.81
CA ASN A 593 13.78 4.71 0.46
C ASN A 593 12.63 3.68 0.42
N ASP A 594 11.95 3.53 1.56
CA ASP A 594 10.73 2.72 1.63
C ASP A 594 9.60 3.45 0.89
N ASP A 595 8.85 2.72 0.09
CA ASP A 595 7.73 3.24 -0.66
C ASP A 595 6.40 2.81 -0.04
N ARG A 596 5.45 3.72 -0.04
CA ARG A 596 4.10 3.47 0.45
C ARG A 596 3.08 4.15 -0.46
N THR A 597 1.96 3.48 -0.70
CA THR A 597 0.78 4.12 -1.26
C THR A 597 -0.02 4.74 -0.11
N LEU A 598 -0.19 6.05 -0.12
CA LEU A 598 -0.99 6.78 0.88
C LEU A 598 -2.42 6.94 0.38
N ASP A 599 -3.40 6.56 1.18
CA ASP A 599 -4.80 6.93 0.96
C ASP A 599 -5.14 8.17 1.80
N LEU A 600 -5.17 9.33 1.16
CA LEU A 600 -5.37 10.61 1.83
C LEU A 600 -6.75 10.78 2.49
N CYS A 601 -7.67 9.88 2.18
CA CYS A 601 -9.03 9.90 2.69
C CYS A 601 -9.32 8.80 3.70
N ARG A 602 -8.52 7.73 3.73
CA ARG A 602 -8.80 6.52 4.53
C ARG A 602 -7.73 6.15 5.53
N ASP A 603 -6.47 6.59 5.34
CA ASP A 603 -5.39 6.29 6.27
C ASP A 603 -5.62 7.06 7.59
N ALA A 604 -5.88 6.31 8.67
CA ALA A 604 -6.19 6.88 9.98
C ALA A 604 -5.08 7.79 10.51
N ASP A 605 -3.82 7.40 10.29
CA ASP A 605 -2.64 8.19 10.69
C ASP A 605 -2.59 9.57 10.02
N LEU A 606 -3.02 9.66 8.75
CA LEU A 606 -3.02 10.90 8.00
C LEU A 606 -4.16 11.82 8.41
N ILE A 607 -5.31 11.25 8.76
CA ILE A 607 -6.49 11.98 9.19
C ILE A 607 -6.32 12.48 10.62
N ALA A 608 -5.80 11.65 11.53
CA ALA A 608 -5.59 12.00 12.93
C ALA A 608 -4.51 13.07 13.13
N SER A 609 -3.48 13.10 12.27
CA SER A 609 -2.38 14.08 12.35
C SER A 609 -2.67 15.41 11.66
N SER A 610 -3.92 15.69 11.29
CA SER A 610 -4.31 16.91 10.57
C SER A 610 -3.89 18.21 11.27
N ASP A 611 -3.90 18.25 12.60
CA ASP A 611 -3.54 19.45 13.38
C ASP A 611 -2.03 19.73 13.39
N GLN A 612 -1.19 18.70 13.25
CA GLN A 612 0.27 18.84 13.28
C GLN A 612 0.94 18.61 11.91
N HIS A 613 0.22 18.05 10.95
CA HIS A 613 0.71 17.74 9.60
C HIS A 613 2.01 16.90 9.54
N ASP A 614 2.30 16.14 10.57
CA ASP A 614 3.55 15.40 10.74
C ASP A 614 3.39 13.94 10.28
N TRP A 615 3.34 13.73 8.98
CA TRP A 615 3.25 12.37 8.42
C TRP A 615 4.61 11.69 8.46
N ARG A 616 4.64 10.48 9.03
CA ARG A 616 5.88 9.74 9.29
C ARG A 616 5.96 8.42 8.52
N CYS A 617 7.18 8.07 8.15
CA CYS A 617 7.45 6.77 7.57
C CYS A 617 7.29 5.68 8.64
N ALA A 618 6.47 4.67 8.35
CA ALA A 618 6.25 3.55 9.27
C ALA A 618 7.52 2.74 9.57
N ARG A 619 8.51 2.76 8.64
CA ARG A 619 9.73 1.98 8.78
C ARG A 619 10.81 2.67 9.61
N CYS A 620 11.04 3.97 9.42
CA CYS A 620 12.16 4.69 10.05
C CYS A 620 11.74 5.91 10.88
N ASP A 621 10.44 6.19 10.97
CA ASP A 621 9.86 7.30 11.72
C ASP A 621 10.31 8.70 11.23
N THR A 622 10.88 8.78 10.02
CA THR A 622 11.26 10.06 9.41
C THR A 622 10.03 10.74 8.81
N LEU A 623 9.94 12.06 8.98
CA LEU A 623 8.87 12.85 8.39
C LEU A 623 8.93 12.83 6.86
N TYR A 624 7.78 12.68 6.21
CA TYR A 624 7.66 12.85 4.78
C TYR A 624 7.82 14.33 4.38
N ASP A 625 8.39 14.56 3.22
CA ASP A 625 8.46 15.90 2.61
C ASP A 625 7.08 16.27 2.04
N ARG A 626 6.37 17.15 2.74
CA ARG A 626 5.03 17.60 2.33
C ARG A 626 5.02 18.28 0.96
N THR A 627 6.08 19.01 0.63
CA THR A 627 6.20 19.69 -0.66
C THR A 627 6.30 18.68 -1.81
N ASP A 628 7.05 17.59 -1.62
CA ASP A 628 7.13 16.51 -2.61
C ASP A 628 5.77 15.80 -2.78
N ILE A 629 5.05 15.57 -1.68
CA ILE A 629 3.70 14.99 -1.72
C ILE A 629 2.73 15.91 -2.47
N GLU A 630 2.74 17.21 -2.17
CA GLU A 630 1.88 18.18 -2.84
C GLU A 630 2.15 18.26 -4.36
N LEU A 631 3.42 18.30 -4.75
CA LEU A 631 3.81 18.30 -6.18
C LEU A 631 3.38 17.00 -6.89
N ARG A 632 3.45 15.87 -6.23
CA ARG A 632 2.97 14.58 -6.78
C ARG A 632 1.45 14.57 -6.94
N LEU A 633 0.72 15.13 -5.99
CA LEU A 633 -0.74 15.28 -6.08
C LEU A 633 -1.11 16.17 -7.26
N ILE A 634 -0.44 17.30 -7.44
CA ILE A 634 -0.64 18.19 -8.59
C ILE A 634 -0.40 17.41 -9.89
N ALA A 635 0.71 16.67 -9.99
CA ALA A 635 1.02 15.88 -11.17
C ALA A 635 -0.04 14.80 -11.46
N LEU A 636 -0.54 14.12 -10.43
CA LEU A 636 -1.59 13.09 -10.56
C LEU A 636 -2.91 13.71 -11.07
N VAL A 637 -3.34 14.82 -10.46
CA VAL A 637 -4.59 15.51 -10.88
C VAL A 637 -4.42 16.09 -12.28
N GLN A 638 -3.26 16.67 -12.59
CA GLN A 638 -2.95 17.15 -13.93
C GLN A 638 -3.03 16.04 -14.98
N GLN A 639 -2.51 14.85 -14.66
CA GLN A 639 -2.61 13.69 -15.55
C GLN A 639 -4.07 13.30 -15.79
N GLN A 640 -4.92 13.30 -14.75
CA GLN A 640 -6.35 13.01 -14.90
C GLN A 640 -7.09 14.03 -15.77
N VAL A 641 -6.76 15.31 -15.62
CA VAL A 641 -7.33 16.39 -16.46
C VAL A 641 -6.86 16.23 -17.92
N ALA A 642 -5.57 15.96 -18.13
CA ALA A 642 -5.03 15.71 -19.46
C ALA A 642 -5.66 14.48 -20.13
N GLN A 643 -5.85 13.38 -19.38
CA GLN A 643 -6.53 12.18 -19.87
C GLN A 643 -7.97 12.48 -20.31
N HIS A 644 -8.70 13.31 -19.55
CA HIS A 644 -10.04 13.74 -19.95
C HIS A 644 -10.01 14.56 -21.23
N ALA A 645 -9.04 15.47 -21.38
CA ALA A 645 -8.94 16.35 -22.54
C ALA A 645 -8.57 15.61 -23.84
N VAL A 646 -7.78 14.53 -23.74
CA VAL A 646 -7.30 13.76 -24.92
C VAL A 646 -7.98 12.40 -25.08
N GLN A 647 -9.02 12.10 -24.29
CA GLN A 647 -9.72 10.81 -24.37
C GLN A 647 -10.46 10.64 -25.68
N ASP A 648 -10.49 9.41 -26.16
CA ASP A 648 -11.29 9.03 -27.32
C ASP A 648 -12.74 8.73 -26.98
N LEU A 649 -13.55 8.70 -28.03
CA LEU A 649 -14.91 8.20 -27.96
C LEU A 649 -14.88 6.66 -27.94
N VAL A 650 -15.55 6.07 -26.97
CA VAL A 650 -15.73 4.62 -26.85
C VAL A 650 -17.19 4.24 -27.11
N CYS A 651 -17.39 3.04 -27.64
CA CYS A 651 -18.75 2.55 -27.86
C CYS A 651 -19.42 2.17 -26.54
N SER A 652 -20.65 2.66 -26.32
CA SER A 652 -21.46 2.34 -25.13
C SER A 652 -21.83 0.86 -24.95
N ARG A 653 -21.68 0.02 -25.99
CA ARG A 653 -22.03 -1.41 -25.94
C ARG A 653 -20.85 -2.36 -25.93
N CYS A 654 -19.84 -2.11 -26.76
CA CYS A 654 -18.72 -3.03 -26.96
C CYS A 654 -17.39 -2.46 -26.54
N GLU A 655 -17.38 -1.23 -25.99
CA GLU A 655 -16.20 -0.52 -25.47
C GLU A 655 -15.05 -0.31 -26.48
N ARG A 656 -15.30 -0.58 -27.77
CA ARG A 656 -14.32 -0.32 -28.82
C ARG A 656 -14.11 1.18 -28.98
N VAL A 657 -12.87 1.57 -29.16
CA VAL A 657 -12.48 2.94 -29.45
C VAL A 657 -12.91 3.31 -30.87
N ASN A 658 -13.33 4.57 -31.05
CA ASN A 658 -13.68 5.09 -32.37
C ASN A 658 -12.42 5.39 -33.17
N THR A 659 -12.10 4.53 -34.12
CA THR A 659 -10.94 4.66 -35.02
C THR A 659 -11.28 5.46 -36.26
N SER A 660 -12.57 5.71 -36.53
CA SER A 660 -13.06 6.42 -37.67
C SER A 660 -13.98 7.56 -37.24
N ASN A 661 -13.47 8.77 -37.21
CA ASN A 661 -14.21 9.98 -36.82
C ASN A 661 -15.47 10.26 -37.66
N LEU A 662 -15.73 9.47 -38.70
CA LEU A 662 -16.83 9.66 -39.65
C LEU A 662 -18.03 8.72 -39.38
N ALA A 663 -17.87 7.67 -38.58
CA ALA A 663 -18.97 6.75 -38.30
C ALA A 663 -19.85 7.27 -37.17
N PRO A 664 -21.16 7.59 -37.42
CA PRO A 664 -22.05 8.10 -36.36
C PRO A 664 -22.38 7.05 -35.31
N TYR A 665 -22.26 5.75 -35.62
CA TYR A 665 -22.52 4.64 -34.73
C TYR A 665 -21.45 3.55 -34.88
N CYS A 666 -21.21 2.81 -33.83
CA CYS A 666 -20.33 1.64 -33.85
C CYS A 666 -20.94 0.51 -34.71
N SER A 667 -20.12 -0.39 -35.20
CA SER A 667 -20.56 -1.62 -35.93
C SER A 667 -21.54 -2.50 -35.12
N CYS A 668 -21.58 -2.38 -33.78
CA CYS A 668 -22.55 -3.05 -32.91
C CYS A 668 -23.83 -2.21 -32.67
N SER A 669 -24.04 -1.10 -33.40
CA SER A 669 -25.13 -0.15 -33.20
C SER A 669 -25.14 0.58 -31.85
N GLY A 670 -24.01 0.60 -31.14
CA GLY A 670 -23.82 1.40 -29.94
C GLY A 670 -23.50 2.87 -30.27
N SER A 671 -23.89 3.79 -29.41
CA SER A 671 -23.50 5.20 -29.49
C SER A 671 -22.08 5.44 -29.01
N TRP A 672 -21.44 6.45 -29.55
CA TRP A 672 -20.11 6.88 -29.08
C TRP A 672 -20.27 7.82 -27.89
N VAL A 673 -19.55 7.48 -26.80
CA VAL A 673 -19.57 8.24 -25.55
C VAL A 673 -18.13 8.44 -25.04
N HIS A 674 -17.91 9.50 -24.29
CA HIS A 674 -16.66 9.67 -23.55
C HIS A 674 -16.60 8.69 -22.39
N LYS A 675 -15.47 8.01 -22.18
CA LYS A 675 -15.24 7.10 -21.06
C LYS A 675 -15.37 7.84 -19.72
N THR A 676 -14.84 9.06 -19.63
CA THR A 676 -14.97 9.92 -18.47
C THR A 676 -15.80 11.15 -18.85
N SER A 677 -16.94 11.35 -18.17
CA SER A 677 -17.79 12.51 -18.45
C SER A 677 -17.19 13.79 -17.83
N PRO A 678 -17.53 14.99 -18.36
CA PRO A 678 -17.15 16.26 -17.73
C PRO A 678 -17.62 16.36 -16.27
N ALA A 679 -18.79 15.81 -15.97
CA ALA A 679 -19.31 15.75 -14.59
C ALA A 679 -18.46 14.90 -13.66
N ASP A 680 -17.89 13.79 -14.16
CA ASP A 680 -16.99 12.94 -13.37
C ASP A 680 -15.64 13.64 -13.14
N THR A 681 -15.12 14.34 -14.14
CA THR A 681 -13.90 15.14 -14.01
C THR A 681 -14.09 16.26 -12.98
N ASN A 682 -15.20 17.00 -13.06
CA ASN A 682 -15.51 18.03 -12.07
C ASN A 682 -15.67 17.44 -10.67
N ARG A 683 -16.28 16.28 -10.53
CA ARG A 683 -16.38 15.57 -9.23
C ARG A 683 -15.00 15.22 -8.68
N ARG A 684 -14.09 14.71 -9.52
CA ARG A 684 -12.69 14.40 -9.12
C ARG A 684 -11.93 15.67 -8.72
N LEU A 685 -12.11 16.78 -9.43
CA LEU A 685 -11.51 18.06 -9.09
C LEU A 685 -12.03 18.60 -7.75
N HIS A 686 -13.34 18.56 -7.51
CA HIS A 686 -13.91 18.94 -6.21
C HIS A 686 -13.40 18.06 -5.08
N HIS A 687 -13.21 16.76 -5.33
CA HIS A 687 -12.61 15.85 -4.36
C HIS A 687 -11.16 16.22 -4.06
N ALA A 688 -10.35 16.50 -5.08
CA ALA A 688 -8.98 16.97 -4.92
C ALA A 688 -8.91 18.32 -4.17
N LEU A 689 -9.88 19.22 -4.41
CA LEU A 689 -9.99 20.49 -3.68
C LEU A 689 -10.25 20.26 -2.17
N ALA A 690 -11.18 19.37 -1.85
CA ALA A 690 -11.48 19.01 -0.44
C ALA A 690 -10.25 18.43 0.27
N ILE A 691 -9.46 17.59 -0.41
CA ILE A 691 -8.20 17.05 0.08
C ILE A 691 -7.18 18.16 0.31
N ALA A 692 -7.03 19.08 -0.66
CA ALA A 692 -6.11 20.20 -0.56
C ALA A 692 -6.41 21.10 0.65
N GLN A 693 -7.69 21.40 0.86
CA GLN A 693 -8.15 22.24 1.97
C GLN A 693 -7.95 21.54 3.33
N PHE A 694 -8.34 20.27 3.45
CA PHE A 694 -8.22 19.53 4.69
C PHE A 694 -6.77 19.36 5.14
N HIS A 695 -5.89 18.98 4.20
CA HIS A 695 -4.47 18.75 4.50
C HIS A 695 -3.60 20.00 4.36
N ALA A 696 -4.16 21.16 4.10
CA ALA A 696 -3.44 22.43 3.92
C ALA A 696 -2.33 22.34 2.86
N PHE A 697 -2.72 22.02 1.61
CA PHE A 697 -1.88 22.02 0.42
C PHE A 697 -2.18 23.23 -0.48
N PRO A 698 -1.54 24.39 -0.27
CA PRO A 698 -1.93 25.63 -0.92
C PRO A 698 -1.67 25.66 -2.43
N LEU A 699 -0.60 25.01 -2.92
CA LEU A 699 -0.29 24.93 -4.35
C LEU A 699 -1.30 24.06 -5.08
N LEU A 700 -1.68 22.92 -4.49
CA LEU A 700 -2.70 22.04 -5.03
C LEU A 700 -4.05 22.76 -5.07
N GLU A 701 -4.43 23.45 -3.99
CA GLU A 701 -5.69 24.21 -3.94
C GLU A 701 -5.77 25.25 -5.04
N ALA A 702 -4.75 26.08 -5.19
CA ALA A 702 -4.69 27.12 -6.23
C ALA A 702 -4.77 26.51 -7.66
N THR A 703 -4.06 25.41 -7.88
CA THR A 703 -4.03 24.72 -9.18
C THR A 703 -5.39 24.10 -9.52
N VAL A 704 -6.03 23.44 -8.58
CA VAL A 704 -7.35 22.82 -8.78
C VAL A 704 -8.44 23.88 -9.00
N GLN A 705 -8.40 24.99 -8.26
CA GLN A 705 -9.31 26.12 -8.46
C GLN A 705 -9.17 26.71 -9.87
N MET A 706 -7.95 26.85 -10.37
CA MET A 706 -7.69 27.30 -11.74
C MET A 706 -8.32 26.34 -12.77
N TRP A 707 -8.20 25.03 -12.59
CA TRP A 707 -8.81 24.05 -13.51
C TRP A 707 -10.34 24.06 -13.42
N LEU A 708 -10.92 24.16 -12.22
CA LEU A 708 -12.37 24.28 -12.05
C LEU A 708 -12.94 25.55 -12.70
N ALA A 709 -12.17 26.63 -12.75
CA ALA A 709 -12.58 27.86 -13.43
C ALA A 709 -12.46 27.76 -14.97
N SER A 710 -11.66 26.80 -15.49
CA SER A 710 -11.46 26.60 -16.94
C SER A 710 -12.36 25.51 -17.54
N THR A 711 -12.96 24.66 -16.71
CA THR A 711 -13.95 23.65 -17.12
C THR A 711 -15.37 24.19 -16.99
#